data_d06ece8ed3f600424ce2e1e6ddab6283
#
_entry.id   d06ece8ed3f600424ce2e1e6ddab6283
#
_cell.length_a   1.000
_cell.length_b   1.000
_cell.length_c   1.000
_cell.angle_alpha   90.00
_cell.angle_beta   90.00
_cell.angle_gamma   90.00
#
_symmetry.space_group_name_H-M   'P 1'
#
loop_
_entity.id
_entity.type
_entity.pdbx_description
1 polymer ?
#
loop_
_entity_poly.entity_id
_entity_poly.type
_entity_poly.pdbx_seq_one_letter_code
_entity_poly.pdbx_strand_id
1 'polypeptide(L)'
;MCTSIGSAARPRAVNHPSIEGQHVTQPVRRQPFTATITGSPRIGPRRELKRATEGYWAGRTSRSELEAVAATLRRDTWSALAAAGLDSVPVNTFSYYDQMLDTAVLLGALPPRVSPVSDGLDRYFAAARGTDQIAPLEMTKWFDTNYHYLVPEIGPSTTFTLHPGKVLAELKEALGQGIPARPVIIGPITFLLLSKAVDGAGAPIERLEELVPVYSELLSLLADGGAQWVQFDEPALVTDLSPDAPALAEAVYTALCSVSNRPAIYVATYFGDPGAALPALARTPVEAIGVDLVAGADTSVAGVPELAGKTLVAGVVDGRNVWRTDLEAALGTLATLLGSAATVAVSTSCSTLHVPYSLEPETDLDDALRSWLAFGAEKVREVVVLARALRDGHDAVADEIASSRAAIASRKRDPRLHNGQIRARIEAIVASGAHRGNAAQRRASQDARLHLPPLPTTTIGSYPQTSAIRVGRAALRAGEIDEAEYVRRMRQEITEVIALQERLGLDVLVHGEPERNDMVQYFAEQLAGFFATQNGWVQSYGSRCVRPPILYGDVSRPRAMTVEWITYAQSLTDKPVKGMLTGPVTILAWSFVRDDQPLADTANQVALAIRDETVDLQSAGIAVIQVDEPALRELLPLRRADQAEYLRWAVGAFRLATSGVSDATQIHTHLCYSEFGEVIGAIADLDADVTSIEAARSHMEVLDDLNAIGFANGVGPGVYDIHSPRVPSAEEMADSLRAALRAVPAERLWVNPDCGLKTRNVDEVTASLHNMVAAAREVRAG
;
A
#
# COMPACT_ATOMS: atom_id res chain seq x y z
N MET A 1 -69.54 62.62 -57.35
CA MET A 1 -70.26 63.09 -56.16
C MET A 1 -69.75 62.31 -54.96
N CYS A 2 -68.95 62.86 -54.16
CA CYS A 2 -69.10 63.11 -52.75
C CYS A 2 -69.51 61.86 -51.95
N THR A 3 -68.90 61.45 -50.97
CA THR A 3 -68.15 61.88 -49.78
C THR A 3 -68.14 60.61 -48.93
N SER A 4 -67.40 60.33 -47.97
CA SER A 4 -66.51 60.83 -46.95
C SER A 4 -66.01 59.64 -46.06
N ILE A 5 -64.82 59.58 -45.89
CA ILE A 5 -64.00 59.49 -44.63
C ILE A 5 -64.64 58.76 -43.43
N GLY A 6 -64.04 57.65 -43.04
CA GLY A 6 -64.17 56.99 -41.71
C GLY A 6 -62.80 56.65 -41.20
N SER A 7 -62.42 57.33 -40.14
CA SER A 7 -61.21 57.21 -39.39
C SER A 7 -61.07 55.82 -38.69
N ALA A 8 -59.99 55.07 -38.99
CA ALA A 8 -59.63 53.86 -38.26
C ALA A 8 -58.61 54.16 -37.13
N ALA A 9 -59.03 53.85 -35.96
CA ALA A 9 -58.21 53.98 -34.72
C ALA A 9 -57.04 53.02 -34.73
N ARG A 10 -55.85 53.52 -34.38
CA ARG A 10 -54.63 52.76 -34.16
C ARG A 10 -54.75 51.98 -32.85
N PRO A 11 -54.27 50.73 -32.79
CA PRO A 11 -54.19 50.00 -31.52
C PRO A 11 -53.06 50.53 -30.67
N ARG A 12 -53.30 50.67 -29.36
CA ARG A 12 -52.32 51.04 -28.33
C ARG A 12 -51.23 49.95 -28.23
N ALA A 13 -49.98 50.36 -28.24
CA ALA A 13 -48.83 49.56 -27.91
C ALA A 13 -48.90 49.15 -26.41
N VAL A 14 -48.85 47.82 -26.18
CA VAL A 14 -48.65 47.29 -24.85
C VAL A 14 -47.14 47.33 -24.53
N ASN A 15 -46.78 48.17 -23.60
CA ASN A 15 -45.42 48.19 -23.02
C ASN A 15 -45.17 46.88 -22.28
N HIS A 16 -44.33 45.97 -22.81
CA HIS A 16 -43.67 44.96 -22.04
C HIS A 16 -42.49 45.60 -21.24
N PRO A 17 -42.36 45.39 -19.95
CA PRO A 17 -41.16 45.79 -19.22
C PRO A 17 -39.99 44.92 -19.69
N SER A 18 -38.95 45.55 -20.21
CA SER A 18 -37.65 44.97 -20.52
C SER A 18 -37.01 44.61 -19.16
N ILE A 19 -36.96 43.30 -18.86
CA ILE A 19 -36.11 42.80 -17.79
C ILE A 19 -34.71 42.61 -18.41
N GLU A 20 -33.96 43.66 -18.52
CA GLU A 20 -32.49 43.65 -18.61
C GLU A 20 -31.93 43.53 -17.20
N GLY A 21 -31.96 42.32 -16.68
CA GLY A 21 -31.12 41.93 -15.54
C GLY A 21 -29.84 41.36 -16.11
N GLN A 22 -28.85 42.22 -16.38
CA GLN A 22 -27.47 41.75 -16.49
C GLN A 22 -27.06 41.23 -15.09
N HIS A 23 -27.17 39.90 -14.88
CA HIS A 23 -26.39 39.25 -13.85
C HIS A 23 -24.91 39.36 -14.26
N VAL A 24 -24.27 40.45 -13.95
CA VAL A 24 -22.82 40.50 -13.80
C VAL A 24 -22.52 39.59 -12.61
N THR A 25 -22.24 38.33 -12.91
CA THR A 25 -21.63 37.42 -11.94
C THR A 25 -20.30 38.05 -11.54
N GLN A 26 -20.25 38.66 -10.35
CA GLN A 26 -18.97 39.07 -9.76
C GLN A 26 -18.08 37.80 -9.76
N PRO A 27 -16.81 37.88 -10.21
CA PRO A 27 -15.90 36.75 -10.12
C PRO A 27 -15.90 36.29 -8.68
N VAL A 28 -16.24 35.04 -8.42
CA VAL A 28 -16.17 34.44 -7.10
C VAL A 28 -14.74 34.68 -6.59
N ARG A 29 -14.59 35.49 -5.56
CA ARG A 29 -13.29 35.77 -4.95
C ARG A 29 -12.80 34.44 -4.37
N ARG A 30 -11.94 33.76 -5.10
CA ARG A 30 -11.28 32.51 -4.68
C ARG A 30 -10.44 32.86 -3.43
N GLN A 31 -10.83 32.34 -2.28
CA GLN A 31 -10.04 32.56 -1.07
C GLN A 31 -8.81 31.65 -1.16
N PRO A 32 -7.58 32.19 -1.06
CA PRO A 32 -6.39 31.39 -0.91
C PRO A 32 -6.49 30.60 0.39
N PHE A 33 -5.94 29.40 0.42
CA PHE A 33 -5.79 28.60 1.64
C PHE A 33 -4.32 28.60 2.08
N THR A 34 -4.10 28.39 3.38
CA THR A 34 -2.75 28.37 3.98
C THR A 34 -2.46 27.10 4.75
N ALA A 35 -3.50 26.37 5.17
CA ALA A 35 -3.40 25.10 5.89
C ALA A 35 -4.30 24.05 5.27
N THR A 36 -3.72 22.95 4.80
CA THR A 36 -4.47 21.84 4.21
C THR A 36 -3.76 20.50 4.42
N ILE A 37 -4.41 19.40 4.01
CA ILE A 37 -3.80 18.08 3.83
C ILE A 37 -4.20 17.52 2.46
N THR A 38 -3.47 16.57 1.92
CA THR A 38 -3.80 15.95 0.62
C THR A 38 -4.98 14.99 0.70
N GLY A 39 -5.13 14.30 1.83
CA GLY A 39 -6.23 13.35 2.07
C GLY A 39 -6.19 12.80 3.48
N SER A 40 -7.22 12.04 3.88
CA SER A 40 -7.40 11.53 5.24
C SER A 40 -7.75 10.04 5.28
N PRO A 41 -7.56 9.34 6.42
CA PRO A 41 -8.02 7.97 6.62
C PRO A 41 -9.54 7.86 6.45
N ARG A 42 -10.03 6.70 5.96
CA ARG A 42 -11.45 6.51 5.64
C ARG A 42 -12.07 5.26 6.25
N ILE A 43 -11.25 4.32 6.74
CA ILE A 43 -11.74 3.04 7.28
C ILE A 43 -12.52 3.17 8.60
N GLY A 44 -12.38 4.33 9.26
CA GLY A 44 -12.89 4.61 10.59
C GLY A 44 -11.90 4.25 11.71
N PRO A 45 -11.85 5.03 12.82
CA PRO A 45 -10.87 4.83 13.90
C PRO A 45 -10.98 3.45 14.56
N ARG A 46 -12.14 2.79 14.50
CA ARG A 46 -12.38 1.42 14.98
C ARG A 46 -12.75 0.47 13.86
N ARG A 47 -12.38 0.78 12.60
CA ARG A 47 -12.69 0.01 11.38
C ARG A 47 -14.19 -0.14 11.13
N GLU A 48 -14.96 0.92 11.32
CA GLU A 48 -16.40 0.96 11.12
C GLU A 48 -16.77 0.59 9.69
N LEU A 49 -16.08 1.18 8.70
CA LEU A 49 -16.30 0.88 7.29
C LEU A 49 -16.06 -0.59 6.98
N LYS A 50 -14.95 -1.17 7.51
CA LYS A 50 -14.64 -2.60 7.32
C LYS A 50 -15.82 -3.47 7.77
N ARG A 51 -16.34 -3.24 8.99
CA ARG A 51 -17.43 -4.06 9.53
C ARG A 51 -18.72 -3.91 8.72
N ALA A 52 -19.05 -2.70 8.33
CA ALA A 52 -20.24 -2.41 7.54
C ALA A 52 -20.15 -3.04 6.13
N THR A 53 -19.01 -2.89 5.46
CA THR A 53 -18.79 -3.43 4.12
C THR A 53 -18.76 -4.97 4.11
N GLU A 54 -18.05 -5.60 5.05
CA GLU A 54 -18.05 -7.08 5.17
C GLU A 54 -19.41 -7.62 5.64
N GLY A 55 -20.15 -6.85 6.43
CA GLY A 55 -21.53 -7.15 6.78
C GLY A 55 -22.46 -7.13 5.56
N TYR A 56 -22.32 -6.12 4.70
CA TYR A 56 -23.07 -5.97 3.46
C TYR A 56 -22.78 -7.15 2.50
N TRP A 57 -21.52 -7.48 2.27
CA TRP A 57 -21.16 -8.63 1.42
C TRP A 57 -21.68 -9.97 1.94
N ALA A 58 -21.84 -10.08 3.25
CA ALA A 58 -22.39 -11.28 3.90
C ALA A 58 -23.92 -11.24 4.09
N GLY A 59 -24.62 -10.22 3.57
CA GLY A 59 -26.05 -10.04 3.69
C GLY A 59 -26.56 -9.73 5.11
N ARG A 60 -25.65 -9.35 6.04
CA ARG A 60 -26.00 -9.00 7.44
C ARG A 60 -26.24 -7.51 7.65
N THR A 61 -25.74 -6.67 6.76
CA THR A 61 -25.90 -5.22 6.76
C THR A 61 -26.63 -4.82 5.48
N SER A 62 -27.69 -4.07 5.59
CA SER A 62 -28.41 -3.53 4.44
C SER A 62 -27.59 -2.41 3.76
N ARG A 63 -27.96 -2.09 2.52
CA ARG A 63 -27.38 -0.97 1.78
C ARG A 63 -27.53 0.35 2.54
N SER A 64 -28.71 0.63 3.08
CA SER A 64 -28.97 1.87 3.82
C SER A 64 -28.13 1.98 5.11
N GLU A 65 -27.87 0.87 5.80
CA GLU A 65 -26.99 0.85 6.97
C GLU A 65 -25.54 1.10 6.57
N LEU A 66 -25.06 0.49 5.48
CA LEU A 66 -23.71 0.76 4.95
C LEU A 66 -23.55 2.22 4.56
N GLU A 67 -24.53 2.80 3.83
CA GLU A 67 -24.52 4.21 3.43
C GLU A 67 -24.57 5.16 4.64
N ALA A 68 -25.32 4.81 5.70
CA ALA A 68 -25.37 5.58 6.93
C ALA A 68 -24.02 5.60 7.68
N VAL A 69 -23.33 4.46 7.74
CA VAL A 69 -21.97 4.39 8.30
C VAL A 69 -21.02 5.27 7.48
N ALA A 70 -21.07 5.19 6.16
CA ALA A 70 -20.25 6.00 5.26
C ALA A 70 -20.50 7.50 5.46
N ALA A 71 -21.76 7.94 5.52
CA ALA A 71 -22.13 9.34 5.77
C ALA A 71 -21.63 9.83 7.14
N THR A 72 -21.73 8.98 8.17
CA THR A 72 -21.20 9.31 9.50
C THR A 72 -19.70 9.51 9.48
N LEU A 73 -18.94 8.59 8.85
CA LEU A 73 -17.49 8.71 8.75
C LEU A 73 -17.04 9.96 7.99
N ARG A 74 -17.72 10.30 6.88
CA ARG A 74 -17.43 11.52 6.12
C ARG A 74 -17.67 12.77 6.97
N ARG A 75 -18.89 12.88 7.54
CA ARG A 75 -19.27 14.03 8.39
C ARG A 75 -18.26 14.24 9.53
N ASP A 76 -17.96 13.16 10.28
CA ASP A 76 -17.11 13.25 11.47
C ASP A 76 -15.66 13.61 11.08
N THR A 77 -15.16 13.05 9.99
CA THR A 77 -13.82 13.37 9.45
C THR A 77 -13.74 14.85 9.03
N TRP A 78 -14.67 15.32 8.18
CA TRP A 78 -14.64 16.71 7.69
C TRP A 78 -14.82 17.72 8.82
N SER A 79 -15.71 17.45 9.77
CA SER A 79 -15.91 18.28 10.95
C SER A 79 -14.66 18.38 11.82
N ALA A 80 -13.97 17.24 12.03
CA ALA A 80 -12.72 17.20 12.79
C ALA A 80 -11.60 17.98 12.10
N LEU A 81 -11.45 17.84 10.79
CA LEU A 81 -10.44 18.58 10.00
C LEU A 81 -10.68 20.08 10.01
N ALA A 82 -11.93 20.52 9.83
CA ALA A 82 -12.29 21.94 9.90
C ALA A 82 -12.12 22.50 11.32
N ALA A 83 -12.53 21.76 12.34
CA ALA A 83 -12.37 22.16 13.75
C ALA A 83 -10.90 22.23 14.18
N ALA A 84 -10.02 21.41 13.58
CA ALA A 84 -8.58 21.49 13.81
C ALA A 84 -7.95 22.77 13.25
N GLY A 85 -8.62 23.47 12.32
CA GLY A 85 -8.18 24.75 11.76
C GLY A 85 -7.68 24.68 10.32
N LEU A 86 -7.97 23.61 9.57
CA LEU A 86 -7.72 23.60 8.12
C LEU A 86 -8.67 24.59 7.43
N ASP A 87 -8.13 25.43 6.57
CA ASP A 87 -8.88 26.40 5.78
C ASP A 87 -9.22 25.88 4.35
N SER A 88 -8.77 24.67 4.02
CA SER A 88 -9.18 23.90 2.85
C SER A 88 -9.22 22.41 3.20
N VAL A 89 -10.42 21.83 3.24
CA VAL A 89 -10.66 20.44 3.67
C VAL A 89 -10.83 19.54 2.45
N PRO A 90 -10.02 18.48 2.29
CA PRO A 90 -10.19 17.51 1.20
C PRO A 90 -11.48 16.71 1.39
N VAL A 91 -12.33 16.70 0.37
CA VAL A 91 -13.54 15.87 0.26
C VAL A 91 -13.44 14.95 -0.96
N ASN A 92 -14.36 13.99 -1.12
CA ASN A 92 -14.26 12.91 -2.11
C ASN A 92 -13.02 11.98 -1.89
N THR A 93 -12.42 12.03 -0.70
CA THR A 93 -11.36 11.10 -0.29
C THR A 93 -11.92 9.81 0.34
N PHE A 94 -13.22 9.80 0.63
CA PHE A 94 -13.91 8.59 1.06
C PHE A 94 -14.13 7.65 -0.12
N SER A 95 -13.89 6.34 0.10
CA SER A 95 -14.13 5.28 -0.86
C SER A 95 -14.63 4.04 -0.13
N TYR A 96 -15.58 3.32 -0.71
CA TYR A 96 -16.01 2.02 -0.18
C TYR A 96 -14.95 0.94 -0.35
N TYR A 97 -14.11 1.06 -1.38
CA TYR A 97 -13.04 0.11 -1.66
C TYR A 97 -11.74 0.80 -2.05
N ASP A 98 -11.71 1.58 -3.15
CA ASP A 98 -10.50 2.14 -3.72
C ASP A 98 -10.77 3.42 -4.55
N GLN A 99 -9.87 4.42 -4.47
CA GLN A 99 -9.99 5.69 -5.17
C GLN A 99 -9.80 5.58 -6.70
N MET A 100 -8.98 4.64 -7.17
CA MET A 100 -8.82 4.39 -8.61
C MET A 100 -10.08 3.77 -9.19
N LEU A 101 -10.71 2.82 -8.47
CA LEU A 101 -12.00 2.28 -8.85
C LEU A 101 -13.09 3.36 -8.84
N ASP A 102 -13.11 4.24 -7.84
CA ASP A 102 -14.04 5.39 -7.80
C ASP A 102 -13.85 6.27 -9.05
N THR A 103 -12.59 6.49 -9.46
CA THR A 103 -12.26 7.28 -10.67
C THR A 103 -12.66 6.53 -11.95
N ALA A 104 -12.46 5.20 -12.00
CA ALA A 104 -12.95 4.40 -13.14
C ALA A 104 -14.47 4.46 -13.27
N VAL A 105 -15.22 4.47 -12.17
CA VAL A 105 -16.67 4.71 -12.17
C VAL A 105 -17.00 6.12 -12.64
N LEU A 106 -16.31 7.14 -12.12
CA LEU A 106 -16.49 8.55 -12.50
C LEU A 106 -16.34 8.75 -14.01
N LEU A 107 -15.39 8.05 -14.62
CA LEU A 107 -15.04 8.18 -16.05
C LEU A 107 -15.76 7.17 -16.95
N GLY A 108 -16.66 6.32 -16.41
CA GLY A 108 -17.34 5.28 -17.17
C GLY A 108 -16.43 4.15 -17.68
N ALA A 109 -15.25 4.00 -17.08
CA ALA A 109 -14.19 3.08 -17.51
C ALA A 109 -14.20 1.72 -16.78
N LEU A 110 -15.37 1.26 -16.32
CA LEU A 110 -15.49 -0.10 -15.77
C LEU A 110 -15.46 -1.14 -16.92
N PRO A 111 -14.84 -2.32 -16.68
CA PRO A 111 -14.75 -3.35 -17.72
C PRO A 111 -16.14 -3.88 -18.11
N PRO A 112 -16.38 -4.22 -19.40
CA PRO A 112 -17.68 -4.67 -19.88
C PRO A 112 -18.25 -5.89 -19.15
N ARG A 113 -17.40 -6.75 -18.58
CA ARG A 113 -17.83 -7.97 -17.85
C ARG A 113 -18.66 -7.70 -16.60
N VAL A 114 -18.61 -6.49 -16.02
CA VAL A 114 -19.44 -6.12 -14.87
C VAL A 114 -20.79 -5.50 -15.27
N SER A 115 -21.01 -5.19 -16.54
CA SER A 115 -22.24 -4.56 -17.03
C SER A 115 -23.53 -5.35 -16.73
N PRO A 116 -23.54 -6.70 -16.66
CA PRO A 116 -24.74 -7.45 -16.29
C PRO A 116 -25.24 -7.19 -14.87
N VAL A 117 -24.41 -6.66 -13.97
CA VAL A 117 -24.80 -6.30 -12.60
C VAL A 117 -25.55 -4.96 -12.66
N SER A 118 -26.86 -4.98 -12.40
CA SER A 118 -27.74 -3.82 -12.57
C SER A 118 -27.58 -2.75 -11.50
N ASP A 119 -27.38 -3.14 -10.23
CA ASP A 119 -27.18 -2.20 -9.13
C ASP A 119 -25.78 -1.57 -9.18
N GLY A 120 -25.69 -0.25 -9.03
CA GLY A 120 -24.42 0.47 -9.13
C GLY A 120 -23.40 0.12 -8.05
N LEU A 121 -23.83 -0.08 -6.81
CA LEU A 121 -22.96 -0.45 -5.70
C LEU A 121 -22.51 -1.91 -5.80
N ASP A 122 -23.42 -2.81 -6.18
CA ASP A 122 -23.07 -4.21 -6.40
C ASP A 122 -22.16 -4.39 -7.60
N ARG A 123 -22.35 -3.59 -8.67
CA ARG A 123 -21.43 -3.53 -9.82
C ARG A 123 -20.04 -3.06 -9.41
N TYR A 124 -19.96 -2.04 -8.56
CA TYR A 124 -18.71 -1.55 -7.99
C TYR A 124 -17.97 -2.66 -7.22
N PHE A 125 -18.69 -3.39 -6.35
CA PHE A 125 -18.08 -4.50 -5.61
C PHE A 125 -17.79 -5.72 -6.49
N ALA A 126 -18.56 -5.96 -7.55
CA ALA A 126 -18.27 -7.02 -8.52
C ALA A 126 -16.97 -6.72 -9.29
N ALA A 127 -16.71 -5.46 -9.64
CA ALA A 127 -15.43 -5.06 -10.22
C ALA A 127 -14.26 -5.26 -9.24
N ALA A 128 -14.47 -4.98 -7.96
CA ALA A 128 -13.44 -5.06 -6.93
C ALA A 128 -13.10 -6.48 -6.48
N ARG A 129 -14.09 -7.35 -6.35
CA ARG A 129 -13.96 -8.65 -5.67
C ARG A 129 -14.27 -9.84 -6.58
N GLY A 130 -14.86 -9.56 -7.74
CA GLY A 130 -15.43 -10.59 -8.58
C GLY A 130 -16.71 -11.20 -8.00
N THR A 131 -17.27 -12.12 -8.77
CA THR A 131 -18.35 -13.04 -8.39
C THR A 131 -18.01 -14.42 -8.95
N ASP A 132 -18.87 -15.41 -8.72
CA ASP A 132 -18.67 -16.76 -9.32
C ASP A 132 -18.57 -16.74 -10.86
N GLN A 133 -19.05 -15.67 -11.51
CA GLN A 133 -19.09 -15.54 -12.97
C GLN A 133 -18.26 -14.35 -13.50
N ILE A 134 -17.81 -13.46 -12.63
CA ILE A 134 -17.12 -12.23 -13.02
C ILE A 134 -15.75 -12.20 -12.33
N ALA A 135 -14.68 -12.18 -13.11
CA ALA A 135 -13.33 -11.97 -12.59
C ALA A 135 -13.16 -10.52 -12.07
N PRO A 136 -12.52 -10.32 -10.90
CA PRO A 136 -12.23 -8.99 -10.38
C PRO A 136 -11.21 -8.27 -11.26
N LEU A 137 -11.06 -6.96 -11.01
CA LEU A 137 -9.91 -6.19 -11.48
C LEU A 137 -8.63 -6.68 -10.80
N GLU A 138 -7.52 -6.54 -11.48
CA GLU A 138 -6.20 -6.76 -10.91
C GLU A 138 -5.94 -5.74 -9.79
N MET A 139 -5.22 -6.17 -8.76
CA MET A 139 -4.83 -5.32 -7.65
C MET A 139 -3.32 -5.22 -7.58
N THR A 140 -2.79 -3.99 -7.48
CA THR A 140 -1.37 -3.74 -7.32
C THR A 140 -1.12 -2.61 -6.33
N LYS A 141 0.14 -2.37 -6.00
CA LYS A 141 0.52 -1.34 -5.02
C LYS A 141 0.28 0.08 -5.53
N TRP A 142 -0.17 0.94 -4.63
CA TRP A 142 -0.19 2.38 -4.81
C TRP A 142 1.22 2.92 -4.56
N PHE A 143 2.00 3.01 -5.64
CA PHE A 143 3.41 3.38 -5.61
C PHE A 143 4.24 2.47 -4.68
N ASP A 144 5.11 3.02 -3.87
CA ASP A 144 5.92 2.31 -2.87
C ASP A 144 5.27 2.24 -1.47
N THR A 145 3.93 2.39 -1.38
CA THR A 145 3.17 2.33 -0.13
C THR A 145 2.64 0.93 0.16
N ASN A 146 2.12 0.70 1.37
CA ASN A 146 1.40 -0.53 1.74
C ASN A 146 -0.07 -0.54 1.33
N TYR A 147 -0.54 0.54 0.68
CA TYR A 147 -1.87 0.60 0.12
C TYR A 147 -1.88 0.01 -1.30
N HIS A 148 -2.94 -0.72 -1.64
CA HIS A 148 -3.13 -1.32 -2.95
C HIS A 148 -4.38 -0.75 -3.61
N TYR A 149 -4.31 -0.55 -4.92
CA TYR A 149 -5.41 -0.07 -5.74
C TYR A 149 -5.82 -1.11 -6.79
N LEU A 150 -7.02 -0.96 -7.31
CA LEU A 150 -7.53 -1.77 -8.41
C LEU A 150 -7.17 -1.14 -9.75
N VAL A 151 -6.51 -1.92 -10.61
CA VAL A 151 -5.98 -1.46 -11.89
C VAL A 151 -7.12 -1.34 -12.91
N PRO A 152 -7.45 -0.13 -13.41
CA PRO A 152 -8.43 0.01 -14.46
C PRO A 152 -7.97 -0.66 -15.76
N GLU A 153 -8.89 -1.30 -16.47
CA GLU A 153 -8.63 -1.95 -17.75
C GLU A 153 -9.13 -1.08 -18.90
N ILE A 154 -8.22 -0.65 -19.76
CA ILE A 154 -8.53 0.20 -20.92
C ILE A 154 -8.37 -0.63 -22.19
N GLY A 155 -9.51 -0.94 -22.83
CA GLY A 155 -9.57 -1.66 -24.10
C GLY A 155 -9.94 -0.76 -25.27
N PRO A 156 -9.90 -1.29 -26.51
CA PRO A 156 -10.29 -0.51 -27.69
C PRO A 156 -11.74 -0.03 -27.68
N SER A 157 -12.62 -0.74 -26.99
CA SER A 157 -14.04 -0.40 -26.85
C SER A 157 -14.36 0.49 -25.64
N THR A 158 -13.39 0.81 -24.81
CA THR A 158 -13.60 1.70 -23.65
C THR A 158 -13.99 3.10 -24.15
N THR A 159 -15.10 3.64 -23.69
CA THR A 159 -15.54 5.01 -23.96
C THR A 159 -15.61 5.77 -22.65
N PHE A 160 -14.97 6.92 -22.60
CA PHE A 160 -14.99 7.73 -21.39
C PHE A 160 -16.27 8.57 -21.36
N THR A 161 -17.06 8.40 -20.28
CA THR A 161 -18.31 9.13 -20.03
C THR A 161 -18.35 9.57 -18.58
N LEU A 162 -18.83 10.80 -18.35
CA LEU A 162 -18.83 11.38 -17.01
C LEU A 162 -19.98 10.84 -16.13
N HIS A 163 -19.66 10.32 -14.96
CA HIS A 163 -20.62 9.90 -13.92
C HIS A 163 -20.34 10.61 -12.57
N PRO A 164 -20.65 11.91 -12.45
CA PRO A 164 -20.18 12.75 -11.33
C PRO A 164 -21.01 12.60 -10.05
N GLY A 165 -21.96 11.67 -9.99
CA GLY A 165 -22.93 11.56 -8.91
C GLY A 165 -22.32 11.52 -7.51
N LYS A 166 -21.25 10.72 -7.30
CA LYS A 166 -20.57 10.60 -6.00
C LYS A 166 -19.90 11.92 -5.60
N VAL A 167 -19.05 12.47 -6.44
CA VAL A 167 -18.28 13.68 -6.11
C VAL A 167 -19.16 14.88 -5.87
N LEU A 168 -20.23 15.07 -6.67
CA LEU A 168 -21.19 16.15 -6.46
C LEU A 168 -22.03 15.97 -5.20
N ALA A 169 -22.41 14.73 -4.88
CA ALA A 169 -23.15 14.43 -3.64
C ALA A 169 -22.29 14.72 -2.39
N GLU A 170 -21.03 14.29 -2.37
CA GLU A 170 -20.12 14.53 -1.25
C GLU A 170 -19.75 16.03 -1.13
N LEU A 171 -19.56 16.74 -2.24
CA LEU A 171 -19.36 18.18 -2.23
C LEU A 171 -20.56 18.91 -1.61
N LYS A 172 -21.77 18.58 -2.07
CA LYS A 172 -23.01 19.16 -1.53
C LYS A 172 -23.19 18.86 -0.03
N GLU A 173 -22.87 17.61 0.37
CA GLU A 173 -22.94 17.18 1.77
C GLU A 173 -21.99 18.01 2.64
N ALA A 174 -20.74 18.21 2.21
CA ALA A 174 -19.74 18.97 2.93
C ALA A 174 -20.07 20.47 3.00
N LEU A 175 -20.45 21.09 1.88
CA LEU A 175 -20.88 22.51 1.84
C LEU A 175 -22.11 22.75 2.71
N GLY A 176 -23.07 21.78 2.75
CA GLY A 176 -24.24 21.84 3.62
C GLY A 176 -23.89 21.85 5.11
N GLN A 177 -22.71 21.39 5.49
CA GLN A 177 -22.17 21.42 6.85
C GLN A 177 -21.29 22.66 7.12
N GLY A 178 -21.13 23.57 6.14
CA GLY A 178 -20.25 24.73 6.24
C GLY A 178 -18.76 24.42 6.14
N ILE A 179 -18.40 23.26 5.61
CA ILE A 179 -17.00 22.85 5.44
C ILE A 179 -16.39 23.59 4.24
N PRO A 180 -15.15 24.16 4.35
CA PRO A 180 -14.42 24.72 3.23
C PRO A 180 -13.90 23.61 2.31
N ALA A 181 -14.81 22.99 1.55
CA ALA A 181 -14.63 21.75 0.84
C ALA A 181 -13.80 21.93 -0.44
N ARG A 182 -12.82 21.04 -0.64
CA ARG A 182 -12.03 20.87 -1.87
C ARG A 182 -12.16 19.41 -2.34
N PRO A 183 -12.91 19.13 -3.42
CA PRO A 183 -12.94 17.80 -4.03
C PRO A 183 -11.55 17.35 -4.47
N VAL A 184 -11.20 16.10 -4.15
CA VAL A 184 -9.97 15.43 -4.56
C VAL A 184 -10.31 14.37 -5.60
N ILE A 185 -9.60 14.37 -6.71
CA ILE A 185 -9.84 13.47 -7.85
C ILE A 185 -8.48 13.04 -8.38
N ILE A 186 -8.34 11.77 -8.74
CA ILE A 186 -7.12 11.31 -9.44
C ILE A 186 -7.02 12.05 -10.77
N GLY A 187 -5.87 12.62 -11.04
CA GLY A 187 -5.61 13.36 -12.28
C GLY A 187 -5.57 12.44 -13.51
N PRO A 188 -5.84 12.99 -14.70
CA PRO A 188 -5.97 12.20 -15.92
C PRO A 188 -4.68 11.47 -16.32
N ILE A 189 -3.51 12.04 -16.02
CA ILE A 189 -2.22 11.42 -16.34
C ILE A 189 -1.99 10.21 -15.45
N THR A 190 -2.12 10.38 -14.13
CA THR A 190 -1.98 9.28 -13.16
C THR A 190 -3.00 8.17 -13.42
N PHE A 191 -4.25 8.53 -13.72
CA PHE A 191 -5.27 7.54 -14.03
C PHE A 191 -4.86 6.62 -15.19
N LEU A 192 -4.39 7.20 -16.30
CA LEU A 192 -4.01 6.41 -17.47
C LEU A 192 -2.68 5.68 -17.30
N LEU A 193 -1.68 6.30 -16.66
CA LEU A 193 -0.39 5.64 -16.41
C LEU A 193 -0.51 4.43 -15.48
N LEU A 194 -1.47 4.46 -14.56
CA LEU A 194 -1.74 3.35 -13.64
C LEU A 194 -2.84 2.40 -14.13
N SER A 195 -3.33 2.58 -15.36
CA SER A 195 -4.27 1.68 -16.03
C SER A 195 -3.53 0.66 -16.89
N LYS A 196 -4.19 -0.47 -17.17
CA LYS A 196 -3.67 -1.57 -17.98
C LYS A 196 -4.36 -1.63 -19.33
N ALA A 197 -3.57 -1.79 -20.41
CA ALA A 197 -4.09 -2.10 -21.73
C ALA A 197 -4.63 -3.53 -21.77
N VAL A 198 -5.81 -3.72 -22.34
CA VAL A 198 -6.43 -5.05 -22.56
C VAL A 198 -6.92 -5.19 -23.99
N ASP A 199 -7.18 -6.43 -24.42
CA ASP A 199 -7.75 -6.76 -25.73
C ASP A 199 -6.98 -6.16 -26.94
N GLY A 200 -5.65 -6.05 -26.80
CA GLY A 200 -4.77 -5.52 -27.86
C GLY A 200 -4.83 -4.00 -28.03
N ALA A 201 -5.31 -3.25 -27.03
CA ALA A 201 -5.23 -1.80 -27.03
C ALA A 201 -3.76 -1.31 -26.97
N GLY A 202 -3.53 -0.09 -27.47
CA GLY A 202 -2.28 0.64 -27.25
C GLY A 202 -2.12 1.08 -25.79
N ALA A 203 -1.03 1.76 -25.48
CA ALA A 203 -0.77 2.25 -24.12
C ALA A 203 -1.91 3.18 -23.66
N PRO A 204 -2.48 3.01 -22.45
CA PRO A 204 -3.61 3.82 -22.00
C PRO A 204 -3.36 5.32 -22.06
N ILE A 205 -2.11 5.77 -21.83
CA ILE A 205 -1.73 7.20 -21.88
C ILE A 205 -1.95 7.83 -23.27
N GLU A 206 -1.95 7.05 -24.35
CA GLU A 206 -2.25 7.54 -25.70
C GLU A 206 -3.68 8.07 -25.86
N ARG A 207 -4.56 7.72 -24.90
CA ARG A 207 -5.96 8.15 -24.88
C ARG A 207 -6.22 9.40 -24.02
N LEU A 208 -5.16 10.10 -23.62
CA LEU A 208 -5.24 11.25 -22.73
C LEU A 208 -6.11 12.39 -23.30
N GLU A 209 -6.06 12.62 -24.61
CA GLU A 209 -6.89 13.64 -25.27
C GLU A 209 -8.40 13.37 -25.16
N GLU A 210 -8.81 12.11 -25.04
CA GLU A 210 -10.22 11.74 -24.86
C GLU A 210 -10.73 12.06 -23.43
N LEU A 211 -9.85 12.12 -22.45
CA LEU A 211 -10.21 12.45 -21.06
C LEU A 211 -10.37 13.96 -20.84
N VAL A 212 -9.67 14.82 -21.60
CA VAL A 212 -9.72 16.27 -21.42
C VAL A 212 -11.15 16.83 -21.48
N PRO A 213 -12.02 16.46 -22.44
CA PRO A 213 -13.42 16.90 -22.44
C PRO A 213 -14.20 16.44 -21.21
N VAL A 214 -13.98 15.20 -20.74
CA VAL A 214 -14.68 14.62 -19.59
C VAL A 214 -14.31 15.37 -18.31
N TYR A 215 -13.01 15.64 -18.09
CA TYR A 215 -12.56 16.45 -16.96
C TYR A 215 -13.01 17.92 -17.09
N SER A 216 -13.10 18.47 -18.29
CA SER A 216 -13.60 19.83 -18.52
C SER A 216 -15.08 19.97 -18.14
N GLU A 217 -15.90 18.98 -18.49
CA GLU A 217 -17.32 18.91 -18.07
C GLU A 217 -17.41 18.77 -16.53
N LEU A 218 -16.59 17.91 -15.93
CA LEU A 218 -16.54 17.74 -14.49
C LEU A 218 -16.20 19.05 -13.78
N LEU A 219 -15.22 19.81 -14.27
CA LEU A 219 -14.86 21.12 -13.71
C LEU A 219 -16.04 22.08 -13.71
N SER A 220 -16.81 22.14 -14.80
CA SER A 220 -18.00 23.00 -14.90
C SER A 220 -19.07 22.59 -13.87
N LEU A 221 -19.34 21.30 -13.75
CA LEU A 221 -20.31 20.81 -12.77
C LEU A 221 -19.87 21.02 -11.30
N LEU A 222 -18.58 20.93 -11.02
CA LEU A 222 -18.03 21.23 -9.69
C LEU A 222 -18.18 22.73 -9.35
N ALA A 223 -17.93 23.62 -10.33
CA ALA A 223 -18.15 25.06 -10.15
C ALA A 223 -19.63 25.36 -9.90
N ASP A 224 -20.54 24.79 -10.69
CA ASP A 224 -21.99 24.90 -10.51
C ASP A 224 -22.44 24.34 -9.16
N GLY A 225 -21.76 23.31 -8.67
CA GLY A 225 -21.95 22.72 -7.33
C GLY A 225 -21.38 23.57 -6.18
N GLY A 226 -20.69 24.68 -6.48
CA GLY A 226 -20.15 25.62 -5.48
C GLY A 226 -18.71 25.34 -5.03
N ALA A 227 -17.98 24.44 -5.69
CA ALA A 227 -16.58 24.22 -5.41
C ALA A 227 -15.75 25.46 -5.76
N GLN A 228 -14.97 25.96 -4.81
CA GLN A 228 -14.01 27.06 -5.05
C GLN A 228 -12.66 26.53 -5.55
N TRP A 229 -12.27 25.34 -5.10
CA TRP A 229 -11.05 24.62 -5.42
C TRP A 229 -11.36 23.17 -5.79
N VAL A 230 -10.55 22.60 -6.67
CA VAL A 230 -10.47 21.17 -6.95
C VAL A 230 -9.00 20.75 -6.86
N GLN A 231 -8.75 19.58 -6.30
CA GLN A 231 -7.43 18.96 -6.28
C GLN A 231 -7.39 17.82 -7.30
N PHE A 232 -6.39 17.83 -8.16
CA PHE A 232 -6.03 16.68 -8.99
C PHE A 232 -4.76 16.03 -8.45
N ASP A 233 -4.85 14.76 -8.09
CA ASP A 233 -3.72 13.96 -7.63
C ASP A 233 -2.96 13.38 -8.81
N GLU A 234 -1.71 13.82 -8.98
CA GLU A 234 -0.81 13.38 -10.05
C GLU A 234 0.50 12.80 -9.50
N PRO A 235 0.44 11.82 -8.58
CA PRO A 235 1.66 11.21 -8.03
C PRO A 235 2.47 10.43 -9.08
N ALA A 236 1.90 10.01 -10.21
CA ALA A 236 2.69 9.38 -11.27
C ALA A 236 3.77 10.33 -11.84
N LEU A 237 3.63 11.64 -11.68
CA LEU A 237 4.62 12.61 -12.14
C LEU A 237 5.94 12.59 -11.37
N VAL A 238 6.03 11.85 -10.25
CA VAL A 238 7.31 11.67 -9.51
C VAL A 238 8.06 10.39 -9.90
N THR A 239 7.51 9.55 -10.78
CA THR A 239 8.16 8.32 -11.25
C THR A 239 9.10 8.58 -12.44
N ASP A 240 9.76 7.55 -12.97
CA ASP A 240 10.49 7.63 -14.22
C ASP A 240 9.52 7.79 -15.39
N LEU A 241 9.43 9.00 -15.88
CA LEU A 241 8.52 9.38 -16.95
C LEU A 241 9.20 9.26 -18.32
N SER A 242 8.38 9.08 -19.37
CA SER A 242 8.85 9.31 -20.73
C SER A 242 9.29 10.78 -20.90
N PRO A 243 10.25 11.07 -21.80
CA PRO A 243 10.70 12.45 -22.01
C PRO A 243 9.58 13.43 -22.37
N ASP A 244 8.47 12.94 -22.95
CA ASP A 244 7.34 13.75 -23.38
C ASP A 244 6.31 14.02 -22.26
N ALA A 245 6.37 13.29 -21.15
CA ALA A 245 5.38 13.39 -20.07
C ALA A 245 5.25 14.80 -19.45
N PRO A 246 6.33 15.59 -19.23
CA PRO A 246 6.21 16.97 -18.79
C PRO A 246 5.43 17.85 -19.77
N ALA A 247 5.65 17.70 -21.09
CA ALA A 247 4.94 18.44 -22.11
C ALA A 247 3.45 18.02 -22.20
N LEU A 248 3.15 16.73 -22.01
CA LEU A 248 1.76 16.25 -21.91
C LEU A 248 1.06 16.86 -20.69
N ALA A 249 1.73 16.93 -19.54
CA ALA A 249 1.19 17.57 -18.34
C ALA A 249 0.88 19.06 -18.58
N GLU A 250 1.81 19.78 -19.20
CA GLU A 250 1.63 21.20 -19.56
C GLU A 250 0.43 21.38 -20.51
N ALA A 251 0.30 20.56 -21.54
CA ALA A 251 -0.79 20.64 -22.51
C ALA A 251 -2.16 20.35 -21.87
N VAL A 252 -2.27 19.28 -21.09
CA VAL A 252 -3.52 18.88 -20.41
C VAL A 252 -3.98 19.94 -19.42
N TYR A 253 -3.11 20.39 -18.51
CA TYR A 253 -3.50 21.39 -17.51
C TYR A 253 -3.73 22.76 -18.11
N THR A 254 -3.09 23.12 -19.22
CA THR A 254 -3.44 24.32 -19.99
C THR A 254 -4.85 24.21 -20.57
N ALA A 255 -5.20 23.07 -21.13
CA ALA A 255 -6.54 22.82 -21.68
C ALA A 255 -7.61 22.86 -20.58
N LEU A 256 -7.41 22.18 -19.46
CA LEU A 256 -8.33 22.19 -18.31
C LEU A 256 -8.50 23.59 -17.70
N CYS A 257 -7.44 24.38 -17.66
CA CYS A 257 -7.50 25.75 -17.20
C CYS A 257 -8.23 26.71 -18.17
N SER A 258 -8.43 26.32 -19.44
CA SER A 258 -9.18 27.12 -20.42
C SER A 258 -10.70 27.06 -20.22
N VAL A 259 -11.21 26.16 -19.39
CA VAL A 259 -12.63 26.06 -19.03
C VAL A 259 -13.04 27.35 -18.28
N SER A 260 -13.99 28.08 -18.84
CA SER A 260 -14.38 29.41 -18.30
C SER A 260 -15.10 29.31 -16.96
N ASN A 261 -15.95 28.31 -16.77
CA ASN A 261 -16.67 28.05 -15.49
C ASN A 261 -16.02 26.86 -14.78
N ARG A 262 -14.99 27.12 -13.97
CA ARG A 262 -14.28 26.08 -13.23
C ARG A 262 -13.86 26.56 -11.83
N PRO A 263 -13.64 25.66 -10.87
CA PRO A 263 -12.92 25.97 -9.63
C PRO A 263 -11.46 26.35 -9.91
N ALA A 264 -10.77 26.91 -8.93
CA ALA A 264 -9.30 26.94 -8.94
C ALA A 264 -8.75 25.51 -8.91
N ILE A 265 -7.69 25.27 -9.68
CA ILE A 265 -7.07 23.93 -9.79
C ILE A 265 -5.81 23.90 -8.92
N TYR A 266 -5.77 22.91 -8.06
CA TYR A 266 -4.60 22.49 -7.30
C TYR A 266 -4.12 21.14 -7.83
N VAL A 267 -2.89 21.05 -8.35
CA VAL A 267 -2.25 19.79 -8.78
C VAL A 267 -1.33 19.33 -7.66
N ALA A 268 -1.59 18.17 -7.10
CA ALA A 268 -0.80 17.58 -6.02
C ALA A 268 0.13 16.49 -6.57
N THR A 269 1.44 16.69 -6.43
CA THR A 269 2.45 15.67 -6.64
C THR A 269 2.99 15.23 -5.28
N TYR A 270 3.13 13.93 -5.07
CA TYR A 270 3.60 13.38 -3.80
C TYR A 270 4.31 12.04 -4.01
N PHE A 271 5.00 11.54 -2.96
CA PHE A 271 5.86 10.36 -2.92
C PHE A 271 7.25 10.55 -3.54
N GLY A 272 7.61 11.74 -3.99
CA GLY A 272 8.93 11.99 -4.56
C GLY A 272 9.06 13.38 -5.19
N ASP A 273 10.18 13.60 -5.84
CA ASP A 273 10.46 14.83 -6.61
C ASP A 273 9.77 14.78 -7.99
N PRO A 274 8.91 15.73 -8.34
CA PRO A 274 8.32 15.83 -9.67
C PRO A 274 9.32 16.20 -10.79
N GLY A 275 10.54 16.61 -10.45
CA GLY A 275 11.61 16.91 -11.41
C GLY A 275 11.16 17.85 -12.53
N ALA A 276 11.31 17.44 -13.80
CA ALA A 276 10.94 18.22 -14.97
C ALA A 276 9.43 18.52 -15.10
N ALA A 277 8.56 17.77 -14.41
CA ALA A 277 7.12 18.03 -14.42
C ALA A 277 6.76 19.29 -13.62
N LEU A 278 7.54 19.67 -12.59
CA LEU A 278 7.27 20.87 -11.80
C LEU A 278 7.31 22.18 -12.63
N PRO A 279 8.39 22.52 -13.36
CA PRO A 279 8.40 23.71 -14.19
C PRO A 279 7.36 23.64 -15.33
N ALA A 280 7.05 22.45 -15.86
CA ALA A 280 6.01 22.28 -16.87
C ALA A 280 4.62 22.64 -16.32
N LEU A 281 4.24 22.10 -15.17
CA LEU A 281 3.01 22.49 -14.46
C LEU A 281 2.99 23.97 -14.07
N ALA A 282 4.12 24.50 -13.63
CA ALA A 282 4.24 25.89 -13.22
C ALA A 282 4.00 26.89 -14.37
N ARG A 283 4.31 26.53 -15.61
CA ARG A 283 3.97 27.34 -16.81
C ARG A 283 2.48 27.35 -17.16
N THR A 284 1.71 26.36 -16.68
CA THR A 284 0.25 26.32 -16.92
C THR A 284 -0.50 27.34 -16.05
N PRO A 285 -1.75 27.69 -16.38
CA PRO A 285 -2.54 28.60 -15.55
C PRO A 285 -3.13 27.98 -14.28
N VAL A 286 -2.67 26.81 -13.80
CA VAL A 286 -3.13 26.24 -12.51
C VAL A 286 -2.83 27.20 -11.35
N GLU A 287 -3.69 27.26 -10.36
CA GLU A 287 -3.57 28.22 -9.27
C GLU A 287 -2.68 27.71 -8.14
N ALA A 288 -2.59 26.38 -7.94
CA ALA A 288 -1.75 25.79 -6.90
C ALA A 288 -1.03 24.54 -7.37
N ILE A 289 0.18 24.32 -6.87
CA ILE A 289 0.97 23.11 -7.07
C ILE A 289 1.48 22.63 -5.70
N GLY A 290 1.30 21.33 -5.41
CA GLY A 290 1.80 20.69 -4.22
C GLY A 290 3.01 19.83 -4.49
N VAL A 291 3.96 19.88 -3.58
CA VAL A 291 5.19 19.09 -3.62
C VAL A 291 5.44 18.40 -2.28
N ASP A 292 6.00 17.20 -2.34
CA ASP A 292 6.41 16.40 -1.18
C ASP A 292 7.85 16.77 -0.79
N LEU A 293 8.00 17.51 0.30
CA LEU A 293 9.30 17.96 0.82
C LEU A 293 9.87 16.98 1.88
N VAL A 294 9.27 15.82 2.02
CA VAL A 294 9.75 14.73 2.89
C VAL A 294 10.35 13.59 2.07
N ALA A 295 9.67 13.19 0.99
CA ALA A 295 10.04 12.00 0.21
C ALA A 295 10.94 12.27 -1.00
N GLY A 296 11.39 13.52 -1.26
CA GLY A 296 12.36 13.69 -2.33
C GLY A 296 12.51 15.08 -2.92
N ALA A 297 11.46 15.88 -2.97
CA ALA A 297 11.63 17.26 -3.36
C ALA A 297 12.42 18.02 -2.28
N ASP A 298 13.26 18.90 -2.69
CA ASP A 298 14.05 19.74 -1.80
C ASP A 298 13.70 21.24 -1.95
N THR A 299 14.41 22.09 -1.26
CA THR A 299 14.22 23.54 -1.33
C THR A 299 14.60 24.14 -2.68
N SER A 300 15.19 23.39 -3.62
CA SER A 300 15.47 23.84 -5.00
C SER A 300 14.17 24.20 -5.76
N VAL A 301 13.03 23.71 -5.32
CA VAL A 301 11.67 24.12 -5.76
C VAL A 301 11.54 25.66 -5.74
N ALA A 302 12.16 26.36 -4.79
CA ALA A 302 12.17 27.82 -4.72
C ALA A 302 12.84 28.48 -5.93
N GLY A 303 13.68 27.75 -6.67
CA GLY A 303 14.37 28.22 -7.87
C GLY A 303 13.55 28.16 -9.15
N VAL A 304 12.27 27.75 -9.12
CA VAL A 304 11.37 27.69 -10.27
C VAL A 304 10.60 29.01 -10.43
N PRO A 305 10.99 29.90 -11.37
CA PRO A 305 10.45 31.27 -11.44
C PRO A 305 8.95 31.33 -11.72
N GLU A 306 8.44 30.31 -12.42
CA GLU A 306 7.03 30.24 -12.83
C GLU A 306 6.07 30.00 -11.64
N LEU A 307 6.59 29.68 -10.46
CA LEU A 307 5.81 29.56 -9.23
C LEU A 307 5.41 30.93 -8.64
N ALA A 308 6.05 32.05 -9.05
CA ALA A 308 5.86 33.36 -8.46
C ALA A 308 4.39 33.84 -8.40
N GLY A 309 3.55 33.41 -9.34
CA GLY A 309 2.13 33.75 -9.38
C GLY A 309 1.17 32.73 -8.74
N LYS A 310 1.68 31.66 -8.11
CA LYS A 310 0.92 30.49 -7.67
C LYS A 310 0.88 30.33 -6.15
N THR A 311 0.01 29.47 -5.67
CA THR A 311 0.11 28.89 -4.32
C THR A 311 1.00 27.66 -4.38
N LEU A 312 2.14 27.69 -3.68
CA LEU A 312 2.97 26.51 -3.45
C LEU A 312 2.48 25.80 -2.19
N VAL A 313 1.98 24.57 -2.34
CA VAL A 313 1.53 23.75 -1.22
C VAL A 313 2.71 22.87 -0.77
N ALA A 314 3.32 23.27 0.33
CA ALA A 314 4.53 22.68 0.87
C ALA A 314 4.19 21.51 1.80
N GLY A 315 4.42 20.29 1.34
CA GLY A 315 4.22 19.04 2.09
C GLY A 315 5.38 18.77 3.04
N VAL A 316 5.46 19.48 4.15
CA VAL A 316 6.55 19.39 5.15
C VAL A 316 6.25 18.50 6.34
N VAL A 317 5.00 18.06 6.50
CA VAL A 317 4.58 17.12 7.56
C VAL A 317 4.43 15.73 6.95
N ASP A 318 5.22 14.76 7.41
CA ASP A 318 5.24 13.41 6.85
C ASP A 318 3.87 12.72 6.97
N GLY A 319 3.23 12.40 5.84
CA GLY A 319 1.94 11.69 5.76
C GLY A 319 2.06 10.17 5.78
N ARG A 320 3.27 9.59 5.70
CA ARG A 320 3.52 8.14 5.57
C ARG A 320 4.09 7.48 6.80
N ASN A 321 4.74 8.27 7.69
CA ASN A 321 5.35 7.75 8.90
C ASN A 321 4.71 8.37 10.15
N VAL A 322 4.95 7.79 11.30
CA VAL A 322 4.25 8.12 12.55
C VAL A 322 5.05 9.01 13.48
N TRP A 323 6.20 9.51 13.05
CA TRP A 323 7.04 10.36 13.89
C TRP A 323 6.50 11.77 13.96
N ARG A 324 6.64 12.37 15.15
CA ARG A 324 6.33 13.77 15.37
C ARG A 324 7.26 14.67 14.55
N THR A 325 6.70 15.64 13.88
CA THR A 325 7.45 16.59 13.04
C THR A 325 8.35 17.46 13.91
N ASP A 326 9.61 17.62 13.48
CA ASP A 326 10.48 18.70 13.97
C ASP A 326 9.97 20.02 13.44
N LEU A 327 9.13 20.72 14.22
CA LEU A 327 8.47 21.95 13.80
C LEU A 327 9.46 23.06 13.49
N GLU A 328 10.61 23.09 14.17
CA GLU A 328 11.66 24.09 13.95
C GLU A 328 12.36 23.86 12.60
N ALA A 329 12.71 22.63 12.30
CA ALA A 329 13.28 22.25 11.01
C ALA A 329 12.28 22.50 9.86
N ALA A 330 10.99 22.11 10.04
CA ALA A 330 9.94 22.36 9.06
C ALA A 330 9.72 23.86 8.81
N LEU A 331 9.76 24.71 9.83
CA LEU A 331 9.71 26.16 9.68
C LEU A 331 10.94 26.70 8.95
N GLY A 332 12.12 26.13 9.18
CA GLY A 332 13.33 26.47 8.43
C GLY A 332 13.16 26.20 6.94
N THR A 333 12.62 25.01 6.58
CA THR A 333 12.29 24.65 5.19
C THR A 333 11.27 25.63 4.59
N LEU A 334 10.17 25.88 5.29
CA LEU A 334 9.13 26.81 4.82
C LEU A 334 9.67 28.23 4.62
N ALA A 335 10.56 28.69 5.48
CA ALA A 335 11.17 30.03 5.38
C ALA A 335 11.99 30.19 4.08
N THR A 336 12.63 29.14 3.57
CA THR A 336 13.36 29.18 2.29
C THR A 336 12.44 29.32 1.08
N LEU A 337 11.16 28.94 1.21
CA LEU A 337 10.15 29.00 0.15
C LEU A 337 9.42 30.34 0.12
N LEU A 338 9.54 31.17 1.16
CA LEU A 338 8.88 32.48 1.21
C LEU A 338 9.44 33.39 0.12
N GLY A 339 8.54 33.97 -0.67
CA GLY A 339 8.90 34.84 -1.81
C GLY A 339 9.14 34.11 -3.14
N SER A 340 9.20 32.77 -3.16
CA SER A 340 9.27 32.01 -4.40
C SER A 340 7.89 31.82 -5.07
N ALA A 341 6.82 31.96 -4.31
CA ALA A 341 5.43 31.85 -4.75
C ALA A 341 4.59 33.00 -4.20
N ALA A 342 3.42 33.24 -4.78
CA ALA A 342 2.47 34.25 -4.28
C ALA A 342 1.96 33.91 -2.87
N THR A 343 1.80 32.62 -2.59
CA THR A 343 1.40 32.09 -1.28
C THR A 343 2.13 30.78 -1.05
N VAL A 344 2.62 30.54 0.17
CA VAL A 344 3.09 29.23 0.63
C VAL A 344 2.05 28.69 1.60
N ALA A 345 1.42 27.58 1.24
CA ALA A 345 0.48 26.84 2.07
C ALA A 345 1.17 25.61 2.68
N VAL A 346 0.85 25.30 3.92
CA VAL A 346 1.41 24.14 4.63
C VAL A 346 0.51 22.93 4.46
N SER A 347 1.10 21.78 4.19
CA SER A 347 0.38 20.51 4.04
C SER A 347 1.16 19.33 4.61
N THR A 348 0.45 18.19 4.71
CA THR A 348 1.13 16.88 4.77
C THR A 348 1.79 16.56 3.43
N SER A 349 2.88 15.79 3.46
CA SER A 349 3.66 15.39 2.28
C SER A 349 2.84 14.56 1.30
N CYS A 350 1.97 13.69 1.82
CA CYS A 350 0.97 12.93 1.11
C CYS A 350 -0.28 12.72 1.98
N SER A 351 -1.25 11.93 1.53
CA SER A 351 -2.44 11.61 2.32
C SER A 351 -2.09 10.92 3.64
N THR A 352 -2.72 11.32 4.74
CA THR A 352 -2.64 10.61 6.03
C THR A 352 -3.40 9.27 6.05
N LEU A 353 -3.90 8.82 4.89
CA LEU A 353 -4.43 7.46 4.69
C LEU A 353 -3.43 6.37 5.13
N HIS A 354 -2.14 6.67 5.03
CA HIS A 354 -1.04 5.75 5.29
C HIS A 354 -0.65 5.63 6.77
N VAL A 355 -1.23 6.43 7.65
CA VAL A 355 -0.96 6.42 9.10
C VAL A 355 -2.25 6.18 9.90
N PRO A 356 -2.17 5.72 11.17
CA PRO A 356 -3.34 5.56 12.01
C PRO A 356 -4.07 6.89 12.29
N TYR A 357 -5.34 6.80 12.71
CA TYR A 357 -6.19 7.97 12.94
C TYR A 357 -5.67 8.93 14.00
N SER A 358 -5.40 8.44 15.21
CA SER A 358 -5.01 9.25 16.38
C SER A 358 -4.32 8.41 17.44
N LEU A 359 -3.45 9.04 18.22
CA LEU A 359 -2.79 8.47 19.40
C LEU A 359 -3.74 8.34 20.62
N GLU A 360 -4.88 9.00 20.60
CA GLU A 360 -5.78 9.05 21.76
C GLU A 360 -6.16 7.66 22.31
N PRO A 361 -6.53 6.67 21.47
CA PRO A 361 -6.92 5.35 21.96
C PRO A 361 -5.75 4.42 22.31
N GLU A 362 -4.50 4.86 22.18
CA GLU A 362 -3.29 4.06 22.48
C GLU A 362 -2.88 4.24 23.95
N THR A 363 -3.56 3.57 24.88
CA THR A 363 -3.37 3.77 26.32
C THR A 363 -2.10 3.12 26.88
N ASP A 364 -1.54 2.14 26.20
CA ASP A 364 -0.37 1.36 26.67
C ASP A 364 0.99 1.96 26.27
N LEU A 365 0.98 3.08 25.55
CA LEU A 365 2.19 3.82 25.21
C LEU A 365 2.78 4.48 26.47
N ASP A 366 4.06 4.29 26.71
CA ASP A 366 4.79 5.10 27.69
C ASP A 366 4.83 6.57 27.27
N ASP A 367 4.92 7.48 28.22
CA ASP A 367 4.84 8.93 27.96
C ASP A 367 5.95 9.42 27.03
N ALA A 368 7.15 8.84 27.09
CA ALA A 368 8.25 9.20 26.21
C ALA A 368 7.92 8.81 24.76
N LEU A 369 7.58 7.54 24.53
CA LEU A 369 7.22 7.05 23.20
C LEU A 369 6.01 7.80 22.64
N ARG A 370 4.97 8.03 23.44
CA ARG A 370 3.81 8.84 23.06
C ARG A 370 4.20 10.24 22.59
N SER A 371 5.18 10.87 23.25
CA SER A 371 5.62 12.22 22.89
C SER A 371 6.36 12.29 21.55
N TRP A 372 6.94 11.17 21.08
CA TRP A 372 7.69 11.10 19.82
C TRP A 372 6.80 10.85 18.61
N LEU A 373 5.54 10.47 18.81
CA LEU A 373 4.63 10.03 17.77
C LEU A 373 3.60 11.11 17.41
N ALA A 374 3.17 11.06 16.14
CA ALA A 374 2.06 11.84 15.60
C ALA A 374 1.33 10.98 14.55
N PHE A 375 0.07 10.64 14.82
CA PHE A 375 -0.81 9.98 13.87
C PHE A 375 -1.61 11.02 13.06
N GLY A 376 -2.59 10.62 12.27
CA GLY A 376 -3.29 11.53 11.36
C GLY A 376 -3.83 12.80 12.02
N ALA A 377 -4.51 12.68 13.17
CA ALA A 377 -5.05 13.84 13.88
C ALA A 377 -3.97 14.77 14.44
N GLU A 378 -2.88 14.20 14.97
CA GLU A 378 -1.74 14.97 15.48
C GLU A 378 -1.02 15.68 14.33
N LYS A 379 -0.81 15.03 13.17
CA LYS A 379 -0.20 15.65 11.97
C LYS A 379 -1.02 16.79 11.42
N VAL A 380 -2.34 16.70 11.44
CA VAL A 380 -3.23 17.84 11.09
C VAL A 380 -2.98 19.04 12.01
N ARG A 381 -2.79 18.80 13.33
CA ARG A 381 -2.45 19.88 14.28
C ARG A 381 -1.08 20.49 13.98
N GLU A 382 -0.08 19.66 13.62
CA GLU A 382 1.25 20.15 13.21
C GLU A 382 1.18 21.05 11.98
N VAL A 383 0.41 20.67 10.95
CA VAL A 383 0.15 21.50 9.77
C VAL A 383 -0.44 22.87 10.18
N VAL A 384 -1.45 22.87 11.04
CA VAL A 384 -2.11 24.10 11.50
C VAL A 384 -1.16 24.98 12.33
N VAL A 385 -0.34 24.40 13.20
CA VAL A 385 0.69 25.12 13.98
C VAL A 385 1.68 25.79 13.04
N LEU A 386 2.21 25.08 12.04
CA LEU A 386 3.15 25.64 11.07
C LEU A 386 2.52 26.76 10.23
N ALA A 387 1.28 26.61 9.79
CA ALA A 387 0.56 27.65 9.06
C ALA A 387 0.30 28.90 9.94
N ARG A 388 -0.02 28.71 11.22
CA ARG A 388 -0.13 29.82 12.20
C ARG A 388 1.21 30.54 12.38
N ALA A 389 2.31 29.79 12.47
CA ALA A 389 3.64 30.37 12.59
C ALA A 389 3.99 31.28 11.39
N LEU A 390 3.66 30.85 10.16
CA LEU A 390 3.86 31.66 8.95
C LEU A 390 2.99 32.93 8.92
N ARG A 391 1.75 32.84 9.41
CA ARG A 391 0.79 33.93 9.38
C ARG A 391 0.97 34.91 10.53
N ASP A 392 1.11 34.40 11.76
CA ASP A 392 1.03 35.19 13.01
C ASP A 392 2.41 35.36 13.67
N GLY A 393 3.45 34.74 13.10
CA GLY A 393 4.81 34.75 13.61
C GLY A 393 5.13 33.63 14.59
N HIS A 394 6.42 33.37 14.80
CA HIS A 394 6.95 32.29 15.64
C HIS A 394 6.44 32.35 17.10
N ASP A 395 6.29 33.55 17.66
CA ASP A 395 5.86 33.73 19.05
C ASP A 395 4.43 33.24 19.30
N ALA A 396 3.58 33.25 18.27
CA ALA A 396 2.20 32.74 18.35
C ALA A 396 2.08 31.23 18.59
N VAL A 397 3.16 30.48 18.39
CA VAL A 397 3.24 29.01 18.49
C VAL A 397 4.47 28.54 19.29
N ALA A 398 5.01 29.41 20.15
CA ALA A 398 6.25 29.16 20.89
C ALA A 398 6.17 27.91 21.79
N ASP A 399 5.03 27.68 22.43
CA ASP A 399 4.81 26.51 23.31
C ASP A 399 4.79 25.20 22.52
N GLU A 400 4.13 25.18 21.37
CA GLU A 400 4.06 24.00 20.48
C GLU A 400 5.45 23.66 19.93
N ILE A 401 6.24 24.66 19.53
CA ILE A 401 7.61 24.49 19.08
C ILE A 401 8.50 23.98 20.21
N ALA A 402 8.40 24.57 21.41
CA ALA A 402 9.16 24.13 22.59
C ALA A 402 8.82 22.64 22.93
N SER A 403 7.55 22.27 22.86
CA SER A 403 7.09 20.89 23.07
C SER A 403 7.66 19.93 22.01
N SER A 404 7.65 20.31 20.72
CA SER A 404 8.26 19.51 19.65
C SER A 404 9.76 19.34 19.87
N ARG A 405 10.48 20.41 20.14
CA ARG A 405 11.92 20.40 20.44
C ARG A 405 12.25 19.49 21.63
N ALA A 406 11.46 19.55 22.70
CA ALA A 406 11.64 18.69 23.89
C ALA A 406 11.46 17.19 23.54
N ALA A 407 10.44 16.85 22.75
CA ALA A 407 10.18 15.50 22.30
C ALA A 407 11.31 14.94 21.42
N ILE A 408 11.77 15.73 20.42
CA ILE A 408 12.89 15.36 19.56
C ILE A 408 14.18 15.15 20.38
N ALA A 409 14.45 16.06 21.32
CA ALA A 409 15.62 15.98 22.19
C ALA A 409 15.51 14.79 23.17
N SER A 410 14.31 14.46 23.64
CA SER A 410 14.06 13.27 24.47
C SER A 410 14.36 12.00 23.68
N ARG A 411 13.83 11.88 22.46
CA ARG A 411 14.06 10.74 21.57
C ARG A 411 15.55 10.53 21.32
N LYS A 412 16.28 11.57 20.89
CA LYS A 412 17.71 11.49 20.59
C LYS A 412 18.58 11.00 21.78
N ARG A 413 18.11 11.17 23.01
CA ARG A 413 18.85 10.78 24.24
C ARG A 413 18.37 9.46 24.85
N ASP A 414 17.32 8.87 24.35
CA ASP A 414 16.77 7.64 24.92
C ASP A 414 17.73 6.46 24.69
N PRO A 415 18.16 5.76 25.74
CA PRO A 415 19.11 4.64 25.62
C PRO A 415 18.56 3.46 24.82
N ARG A 416 17.24 3.35 24.62
CA ARG A 416 16.62 2.31 23.80
C ARG A 416 16.93 2.45 22.31
N LEU A 417 17.31 3.66 21.85
CA LEU A 417 17.65 3.92 20.45
C LEU A 417 19.04 3.41 20.07
N HIS A 418 19.92 3.20 21.03
CA HIS A 418 21.32 2.88 20.75
C HIS A 418 21.82 1.70 21.59
N ASN A 419 22.03 0.57 20.93
CA ASN A 419 22.65 -0.61 21.56
C ASN A 419 24.03 -0.87 20.95
N GLY A 420 25.08 -0.42 21.64
CA GLY A 420 26.47 -0.55 21.16
C GLY A 420 26.91 -2.01 20.93
N GLN A 421 26.36 -2.98 21.67
CA GLN A 421 26.68 -4.39 21.47
C GLN A 421 26.13 -4.92 20.13
N ILE A 422 24.88 -4.55 19.78
CA ILE A 422 24.26 -4.93 18.50
C ILE A 422 25.06 -4.33 17.35
N ARG A 423 25.41 -3.05 17.42
CA ARG A 423 26.17 -2.36 16.38
C ARG A 423 27.54 -2.99 16.18
N ALA A 424 28.28 -3.26 17.24
CA ALA A 424 29.59 -3.94 17.17
C ALA A 424 29.51 -5.37 16.60
N ARG A 425 28.44 -6.13 16.93
CA ARG A 425 28.22 -7.47 16.34
C ARG A 425 27.98 -7.38 14.83
N ILE A 426 27.18 -6.42 14.36
CA ILE A 426 26.91 -6.23 12.93
C ILE A 426 28.21 -5.90 12.21
N GLU A 427 28.98 -4.93 12.70
CA GLU A 427 30.28 -4.55 12.13
C GLU A 427 31.23 -5.77 12.01
N ALA A 428 31.34 -6.59 13.07
CA ALA A 428 32.19 -7.78 13.06
C ALA A 428 31.73 -8.83 12.04
N ILE A 429 30.43 -9.07 11.89
CA ILE A 429 29.91 -10.07 10.93
C ILE A 429 30.05 -9.55 9.50
N VAL A 430 29.72 -8.29 9.25
CA VAL A 430 29.84 -7.68 7.93
C VAL A 430 31.30 -7.67 7.48
N ALA A 431 32.24 -7.35 8.37
CA ALA A 431 33.67 -7.38 8.11
C ALA A 431 34.20 -8.79 7.82
N SER A 432 33.61 -9.84 8.40
CA SER A 432 33.98 -11.25 8.13
C SER A 432 33.37 -11.81 6.82
N GLY A 433 32.44 -11.07 6.22
CA GLY A 433 31.65 -11.48 5.05
C GLY A 433 30.43 -12.32 5.45
N ALA A 434 29.25 -11.74 5.31
CA ALA A 434 27.96 -12.43 5.57
C ALA A 434 27.57 -13.29 4.35
N HIS A 435 28.25 -14.41 4.15
CA HIS A 435 27.97 -15.34 3.04
C HIS A 435 28.07 -16.79 3.50
N ARG A 436 27.40 -17.66 2.80
CA ARG A 436 27.42 -19.13 2.99
C ARG A 436 28.44 -19.78 2.05
N GLY A 437 28.68 -21.06 2.23
CA GLY A 437 29.55 -21.85 1.35
C GLY A 437 29.07 -21.91 -0.10
N ASN A 438 29.86 -22.53 -0.96
CA ASN A 438 29.53 -22.69 -2.39
C ASN A 438 28.21 -23.45 -2.58
N ALA A 439 27.34 -22.99 -3.47
CA ALA A 439 26.00 -23.56 -3.71
C ALA A 439 26.02 -25.07 -4.06
N ALA A 440 27.02 -25.52 -4.84
CA ALA A 440 27.14 -26.95 -5.17
C ALA A 440 27.54 -27.83 -3.97
N GLN A 441 28.39 -27.30 -3.07
CA GLN A 441 28.76 -27.99 -1.83
C GLN A 441 27.57 -28.02 -0.85
N ARG A 442 26.83 -26.92 -0.73
CA ARG A 442 25.60 -26.86 0.07
C ARG A 442 24.60 -27.90 -0.40
N ARG A 443 24.33 -27.94 -1.71
CA ARG A 443 23.39 -28.92 -2.29
C ARG A 443 23.82 -30.36 -1.98
N ALA A 444 25.08 -30.72 -2.20
CA ALA A 444 25.56 -32.07 -1.90
C ALA A 444 25.39 -32.42 -0.40
N SER A 445 25.64 -31.46 0.52
CA SER A 445 25.45 -31.66 1.95
C SER A 445 23.96 -31.81 2.35
N GLN A 446 23.08 -31.05 1.70
CA GLN A 446 21.63 -31.07 1.91
C GLN A 446 21.01 -32.34 1.36
N ASP A 447 21.40 -32.80 0.15
CA ASP A 447 20.95 -34.03 -0.45
C ASP A 447 21.33 -35.26 0.43
N ALA A 448 22.55 -35.25 0.96
CA ALA A 448 23.03 -36.25 1.90
C ALA A 448 22.29 -36.28 3.25
N ARG A 449 21.65 -35.17 3.66
CA ARG A 449 20.87 -35.07 4.90
C ARG A 449 19.38 -35.34 4.69
N LEU A 450 18.80 -34.79 3.61
CA LEU A 450 17.34 -34.71 3.45
C LEU A 450 16.77 -35.94 2.69
N HIS A 451 17.53 -36.52 1.78
CA HIS A 451 17.12 -37.68 0.95
C HIS A 451 15.75 -37.49 0.26
N LEU A 452 15.47 -36.27 -0.23
CA LEU A 452 14.20 -35.95 -0.88
C LEU A 452 14.11 -36.58 -2.29
N PRO A 453 12.90 -36.95 -2.73
CA PRO A 453 12.70 -37.37 -4.12
C PRO A 453 12.87 -36.19 -5.09
N PRO A 454 13.05 -36.43 -6.41
CA PRO A 454 12.90 -35.38 -7.42
C PRO A 454 11.53 -34.69 -7.31
N LEU A 455 11.43 -33.43 -7.67
CA LEU A 455 10.20 -32.61 -7.53
C LEU A 455 9.60 -32.71 -6.12
N PRO A 456 10.34 -32.37 -5.03
CA PRO A 456 9.81 -32.51 -3.68
C PRO A 456 8.62 -31.60 -3.49
N THR A 457 7.59 -32.09 -2.81
CA THR A 457 6.34 -31.38 -2.54
C THR A 457 6.38 -30.70 -1.19
N THR A 458 5.95 -29.42 -1.12
CA THR A 458 5.86 -28.64 0.11
C THR A 458 4.74 -27.61 0.01
N THR A 459 4.46 -26.88 1.10
CA THR A 459 3.65 -25.65 1.08
C THR A 459 4.50 -24.46 1.52
N ILE A 460 3.99 -23.24 1.35
CA ILE A 460 4.77 -22.03 1.69
C ILE A 460 4.93 -21.89 3.21
N GLY A 461 3.82 -21.95 3.98
CA GLY A 461 3.91 -21.81 5.45
C GLY A 461 2.57 -21.84 6.15
N SER A 462 1.75 -20.81 5.96
CA SER A 462 0.49 -20.67 6.67
C SER A 462 -0.60 -21.59 6.13
N TYR A 463 -1.42 -22.12 7.05
CA TYR A 463 -2.66 -22.84 6.78
C TYR A 463 -3.90 -22.00 7.13
N PRO A 464 -5.12 -22.45 6.77
CA PRO A 464 -6.35 -21.69 7.04
C PRO A 464 -6.50 -21.31 8.51
N GLN A 465 -6.83 -20.05 8.76
CA GLN A 465 -7.14 -19.57 10.11
C GLN A 465 -8.55 -20.01 10.50
N THR A 466 -8.64 -21.13 11.22
CA THR A 466 -9.91 -21.70 11.68
C THR A 466 -10.67 -20.75 12.63
N SER A 467 -11.94 -21.01 12.86
CA SER A 467 -12.71 -20.29 13.89
C SER A 467 -12.14 -20.54 15.29
N ALA A 468 -11.63 -21.75 15.55
CA ALA A 468 -11.02 -22.12 16.83
C ALA A 468 -9.78 -21.29 17.12
N ILE A 469 -8.87 -21.10 16.14
CA ILE A 469 -7.70 -20.23 16.25
C ILE A 469 -8.12 -18.79 16.60
N ARG A 470 -9.09 -18.23 15.88
CA ARG A 470 -9.55 -16.85 16.10
C ARG A 470 -10.20 -16.66 17.47
N VAL A 471 -11.04 -17.62 17.91
CA VAL A 471 -11.67 -17.61 19.23
C VAL A 471 -10.61 -17.76 20.33
N GLY A 472 -9.64 -18.70 20.18
CA GLY A 472 -8.56 -18.87 21.15
C GLY A 472 -7.73 -17.60 21.35
N ARG A 473 -7.37 -16.93 20.24
CA ARG A 473 -6.62 -15.66 20.29
C ARG A 473 -7.43 -14.51 20.92
N ALA A 474 -8.74 -14.46 20.67
CA ALA A 474 -9.62 -13.47 21.28
C ALA A 474 -9.76 -13.72 22.78
N ALA A 475 -9.94 -14.97 23.21
CA ALA A 475 -10.06 -15.37 24.60
C ALA A 475 -8.78 -15.07 25.40
N LEU A 476 -7.59 -15.31 24.84
CA LEU A 476 -6.31 -14.93 25.45
C LEU A 476 -6.25 -13.41 25.69
N ARG A 477 -6.58 -12.61 24.66
CA ARG A 477 -6.57 -11.13 24.79
C ARG A 477 -7.60 -10.61 25.78
N ALA A 478 -8.73 -11.30 25.95
CA ALA A 478 -9.74 -10.96 26.94
C ALA A 478 -9.39 -11.44 28.36
N GLY A 479 -8.31 -12.21 28.52
CA GLY A 479 -7.96 -12.83 29.82
C GLY A 479 -8.90 -13.97 30.23
N GLU A 480 -9.68 -14.51 29.30
CA GLU A 480 -10.59 -15.63 29.54
C GLU A 480 -9.85 -16.98 29.61
N ILE A 481 -8.70 -17.07 28.98
CA ILE A 481 -7.77 -18.19 29.07
C ILE A 481 -6.35 -17.66 29.33
N ASP A 482 -5.53 -18.47 29.96
CA ASP A 482 -4.11 -18.20 30.16
C ASP A 482 -3.24 -18.59 28.95
N GLU A 483 -1.97 -18.24 29.00
CA GLU A 483 -1.00 -18.55 27.94
C GLU A 483 -0.82 -20.08 27.76
N ALA A 484 -0.84 -20.85 28.84
CA ALA A 484 -0.67 -22.30 28.77
C ALA A 484 -1.81 -22.98 28.01
N GLU A 485 -3.05 -22.56 28.26
CA GLU A 485 -4.22 -23.05 27.53
C GLU A 485 -4.19 -22.60 26.06
N TYR A 486 -3.75 -21.36 25.78
CA TYR A 486 -3.57 -20.89 24.40
C TYR A 486 -2.53 -21.72 23.64
N VAL A 487 -1.35 -21.96 24.25
CA VAL A 487 -0.30 -22.79 23.67
C VAL A 487 -0.83 -24.21 23.39
N ARG A 488 -1.58 -24.81 24.33
CA ARG A 488 -2.19 -26.13 24.15
C ARG A 488 -3.11 -26.17 22.92
N ARG A 489 -3.95 -25.14 22.73
CA ARG A 489 -4.85 -25.04 21.58
C ARG A 489 -4.08 -24.89 20.27
N MET A 490 -3.05 -24.05 20.22
CA MET A 490 -2.24 -23.88 19.02
C MET A 490 -1.46 -25.14 18.68
N ARG A 491 -0.95 -25.87 19.68
CA ARG A 491 -0.32 -27.20 19.46
C ARG A 491 -1.30 -28.22 18.89
N GLN A 492 -2.58 -28.19 19.29
CA GLN A 492 -3.61 -29.04 18.71
C GLN A 492 -3.79 -28.76 17.21
N GLU A 493 -3.88 -27.50 16.82
CA GLU A 493 -3.99 -27.08 15.41
C GLU A 493 -2.73 -27.51 14.61
N ILE A 494 -1.53 -27.36 15.17
CA ILE A 494 -0.28 -27.86 14.57
C ILE A 494 -0.37 -29.37 14.34
N THR A 495 -0.85 -30.13 15.33
CA THR A 495 -0.99 -31.58 15.22
C THR A 495 -1.91 -31.96 14.06
N GLU A 496 -3.03 -31.27 13.90
CA GLU A 496 -3.99 -31.52 12.82
C GLU A 496 -3.40 -31.19 11.44
N VAL A 497 -2.65 -30.09 11.34
CA VAL A 497 -1.98 -29.65 10.10
C VAL A 497 -0.87 -30.65 9.70
N ILE A 498 -0.04 -31.10 10.63
CA ILE A 498 0.99 -32.11 10.34
C ILE A 498 0.35 -33.42 9.89
N ALA A 499 -0.66 -33.91 10.62
CA ALA A 499 -1.37 -35.13 10.26
C ALA A 499 -2.07 -35.03 8.87
N LEU A 500 -2.60 -33.86 8.50
CA LEU A 500 -3.17 -33.63 7.18
C LEU A 500 -2.08 -33.75 6.10
N GLN A 501 -0.96 -33.07 6.26
CA GLN A 501 0.15 -33.11 5.30
C GLN A 501 0.73 -34.50 5.12
N GLU A 502 0.85 -35.27 6.19
CA GLU A 502 1.29 -36.68 6.12
C GLU A 502 0.30 -37.54 5.34
N ARG A 503 -1.00 -37.45 5.62
CA ARG A 503 -2.05 -38.19 4.88
C ARG A 503 -2.05 -37.84 3.40
N LEU A 504 -1.80 -36.60 3.04
CA LEU A 504 -1.70 -36.15 1.64
C LEU A 504 -0.40 -36.63 0.99
N GLY A 505 0.63 -36.87 1.78
CA GLY A 505 1.92 -37.41 1.31
C GLY A 505 2.87 -36.30 0.83
N LEU A 506 2.82 -35.13 1.39
CA LEU A 506 3.82 -34.07 1.18
C LEU A 506 5.21 -34.57 1.65
N ASP A 507 6.27 -34.09 1.01
CA ASP A 507 7.65 -34.53 1.29
C ASP A 507 8.32 -33.65 2.38
N VAL A 508 8.10 -32.33 2.36
CA VAL A 508 8.57 -31.37 3.38
C VAL A 508 7.36 -30.63 3.95
N LEU A 509 7.23 -30.66 5.26
CA LEU A 509 6.04 -30.16 5.97
C LEU A 509 6.25 -28.77 6.53
N VAL A 510 5.16 -28.12 6.93
CA VAL A 510 5.14 -26.87 7.69
C VAL A 510 4.24 -26.98 8.91
N HIS A 511 4.48 -26.18 9.96
CA HIS A 511 3.63 -26.20 11.16
C HIS A 511 2.28 -25.51 11.00
N GLY A 512 2.08 -24.72 9.92
CA GLY A 512 0.81 -24.07 9.58
C GLY A 512 0.56 -22.70 10.21
N GLU A 513 1.40 -22.23 11.10
CA GLU A 513 1.40 -20.88 11.69
C GLU A 513 0.11 -20.48 12.45
N PRO A 514 -0.52 -21.35 13.25
CA PRO A 514 -1.76 -20.99 13.95
C PRO A 514 -1.55 -19.90 15.01
N GLU A 515 -0.34 -19.80 15.57
CA GLU A 515 0.02 -18.79 16.57
C GLU A 515 0.13 -17.38 16.00
N ARG A 516 0.31 -17.23 14.67
CA ARG A 516 0.57 -15.94 14.03
C ARG A 516 -0.70 -15.28 13.54
N ASN A 517 -0.98 -14.09 14.04
CA ASN A 517 -2.04 -13.22 13.52
C ASN A 517 -1.62 -12.55 12.19
N ASP A 518 -0.38 -12.07 12.15
CA ASP A 518 0.25 -11.39 11.01
C ASP A 518 1.74 -11.78 10.98
N MET A 519 2.33 -11.86 9.77
CA MET A 519 3.70 -12.34 9.62
C MET A 519 4.76 -11.31 10.05
N VAL A 520 4.43 -10.04 10.21
CA VAL A 520 5.34 -9.01 10.71
C VAL A 520 5.04 -8.68 12.16
N GLN A 521 3.78 -8.47 12.52
CA GLN A 521 3.39 -8.16 13.90
C GLN A 521 3.85 -9.25 14.89
N TYR A 522 3.75 -10.53 14.51
CA TYR A 522 4.19 -11.65 15.36
C TYR A 522 5.66 -11.53 15.77
N PHE A 523 6.54 -11.21 14.84
CA PHE A 523 7.98 -11.03 15.12
C PHE A 523 8.24 -9.73 15.89
N ALA A 524 7.62 -8.64 15.48
CA ALA A 524 7.78 -7.35 16.14
C ALA A 524 7.38 -7.36 17.62
N GLU A 525 6.35 -8.11 17.99
CA GLU A 525 5.93 -8.27 19.40
C GLU A 525 6.96 -9.03 20.26
N GLN A 526 7.94 -9.71 19.65
CA GLN A 526 8.97 -10.49 20.33
C GLN A 526 10.37 -9.87 20.24
N LEU A 527 10.53 -8.86 19.41
CA LEU A 527 11.79 -8.13 19.22
C LEU A 527 11.82 -6.87 20.09
N ALA A 528 12.93 -6.60 20.75
CA ALA A 528 13.16 -5.30 21.36
C ALA A 528 13.38 -4.24 20.29
N GLY A 529 13.03 -2.99 20.58
CA GLY A 529 13.08 -1.87 19.62
C GLY A 529 11.77 -1.66 18.85
N PHE A 530 10.76 -2.54 19.08
CA PHE A 530 9.43 -2.43 18.47
C PHE A 530 8.34 -2.15 19.50
N PHE A 531 7.28 -1.55 19.04
CA PHE A 531 6.01 -1.39 19.75
C PHE A 531 4.83 -1.75 18.84
N ALA A 532 3.92 -2.60 19.32
CA ALA A 532 2.67 -2.94 18.62
C ALA A 532 1.52 -2.11 19.21
N THR A 533 0.91 -1.26 18.38
CA THR A 533 -0.26 -0.46 18.77
C THR A 533 -1.48 -1.33 19.06
N GLN A 534 -2.47 -0.81 19.79
CA GLN A 534 -3.77 -1.48 20.00
C GLN A 534 -4.77 -1.15 18.89
N ASN A 535 -4.82 0.11 18.48
CA ASN A 535 -5.80 0.65 17.54
C ASN A 535 -5.17 1.30 16.29
N GLY A 536 -3.87 1.15 16.10
CA GLY A 536 -3.10 1.73 15.00
C GLY A 536 -3.41 1.10 13.64
N TRP A 537 -4.69 1.00 13.29
CA TRP A 537 -5.14 0.38 12.05
C TRP A 537 -4.94 1.29 10.85
N VAL A 538 -4.37 0.72 9.79
CA VAL A 538 -4.19 1.36 8.49
C VAL A 538 -4.85 0.49 7.43
N GLN A 539 -5.50 1.11 6.45
CA GLN A 539 -6.11 0.41 5.33
C GLN A 539 -5.02 -0.09 4.37
N SER A 540 -5.08 -1.36 4.01
CA SER A 540 -4.21 -1.97 3.01
C SER A 540 -4.89 -1.99 1.63
N TYR A 541 -6.14 -2.45 1.57
CA TYR A 541 -7.03 -2.36 0.39
C TYR A 541 -8.46 -2.71 0.80
N GLY A 542 -9.45 -2.12 0.14
CA GLY A 542 -10.85 -2.42 0.39
C GLY A 542 -11.19 -2.43 1.89
N SER A 543 -11.66 -3.57 2.41
CA SER A 543 -11.93 -3.75 3.84
C SER A 543 -10.71 -4.26 4.63
N ARG A 544 -9.61 -4.64 3.97
CA ARG A 544 -8.42 -5.16 4.65
C ARG A 544 -7.67 -4.05 5.36
N CYS A 545 -7.44 -4.25 6.66
CA CYS A 545 -6.62 -3.39 7.48
C CYS A 545 -5.45 -4.18 8.08
N VAL A 546 -4.32 -3.52 8.18
CA VAL A 546 -3.13 -3.98 8.89
C VAL A 546 -2.87 -3.08 10.08
N ARG A 547 -2.06 -3.54 11.01
CA ARG A 547 -1.62 -2.78 12.17
C ARG A 547 -0.10 -2.83 12.23
N PRO A 548 0.56 -1.98 11.41
CA PRO A 548 2.01 -1.98 11.33
C PRO A 548 2.63 -1.70 12.70
N PRO A 549 3.60 -2.48 13.14
CA PRO A 549 4.34 -2.16 14.36
C PRO A 549 5.21 -0.93 14.15
N ILE A 550 5.58 -0.27 15.25
CA ILE A 550 6.44 0.91 15.26
C ILE A 550 7.84 0.47 15.69
N LEU A 551 8.81 0.57 14.78
CA LEU A 551 10.21 0.32 15.05
C LEU A 551 10.86 1.62 15.52
N TYR A 552 11.11 1.76 16.82
CA TYR A 552 11.55 3.02 17.43
C TYR A 552 13.01 3.01 17.90
N GLY A 553 13.64 1.84 18.05
CA GLY A 553 14.98 1.73 18.63
C GLY A 553 15.85 0.66 17.96
N ASP A 554 17.07 0.45 18.45
CA ASP A 554 17.92 -0.62 17.96
C ASP A 554 17.28 -2.00 18.23
N VAL A 555 17.29 -2.85 17.21
CA VAL A 555 16.60 -4.14 17.24
C VAL A 555 17.47 -5.22 17.85
N SER A 556 16.92 -5.95 18.81
CA SER A 556 17.53 -7.16 19.34
C SER A 556 16.49 -8.25 19.60
N ARG A 557 16.94 -9.50 19.62
CA ARG A 557 16.12 -10.68 19.93
C ARG A 557 16.38 -11.13 21.36
N PRO A 558 15.49 -10.83 22.33
CA PRO A 558 15.69 -11.22 23.73
C PRO A 558 15.61 -12.74 23.96
N ARG A 559 14.82 -13.46 23.16
CA ARG A 559 14.57 -14.90 23.28
C ARG A 559 14.26 -15.51 21.90
N ALA A 560 14.31 -16.83 21.81
CA ALA A 560 13.83 -17.56 20.63
C ALA A 560 12.34 -17.27 20.37
N MET A 561 11.98 -17.13 19.10
CA MET A 561 10.63 -16.69 18.68
C MET A 561 9.78 -17.84 18.14
N THR A 562 10.39 -18.76 17.39
CA THR A 562 9.70 -19.81 16.65
C THR A 562 10.17 -21.22 17.01
N VAL A 563 11.31 -21.36 17.63
CA VAL A 563 11.98 -22.66 17.91
C VAL A 563 11.05 -23.64 18.61
N GLU A 564 10.31 -23.21 19.62
CA GLU A 564 9.39 -24.07 20.38
C GLU A 564 8.26 -24.64 19.52
N TRP A 565 7.68 -23.84 18.63
CA TRP A 565 6.60 -24.25 17.75
C TRP A 565 7.08 -25.25 16.69
N ILE A 566 8.23 -24.96 16.09
CA ILE A 566 8.81 -25.80 15.03
C ILE A 566 9.33 -27.12 15.58
N THR A 567 9.98 -27.12 16.75
CA THR A 567 10.43 -28.37 17.41
C THR A 567 9.26 -29.23 17.85
N TYR A 568 8.17 -28.62 18.32
CA TYR A 568 6.94 -29.36 18.58
C TYR A 568 6.39 -30.00 17.29
N ALA A 569 6.28 -29.26 16.20
CA ALA A 569 5.83 -29.79 14.92
C ALA A 569 6.75 -30.93 14.43
N GLN A 570 8.08 -30.76 14.51
CA GLN A 570 9.06 -31.78 14.12
C GLN A 570 8.96 -33.05 14.99
N SER A 571 8.52 -32.94 16.26
CA SER A 571 8.33 -34.11 17.12
C SER A 571 7.14 -35.01 16.73
N LEU A 572 6.29 -34.53 15.82
CA LEU A 572 5.09 -35.27 15.37
C LEU A 572 5.32 -36.09 14.08
N THR A 573 6.49 -35.97 13.45
CA THR A 573 6.78 -36.57 12.14
C THR A 573 8.27 -36.84 11.95
N ASP A 574 8.60 -37.88 11.18
CA ASP A 574 9.97 -38.15 10.73
C ASP A 574 10.37 -37.36 9.47
N LYS A 575 9.41 -36.72 8.80
CA LYS A 575 9.68 -35.86 7.64
C LYS A 575 10.24 -34.52 8.06
N PRO A 576 11.04 -33.84 7.22
CA PRO A 576 11.51 -32.49 7.54
C PRO A 576 10.33 -31.50 7.69
N VAL A 577 10.35 -30.73 8.78
CA VAL A 577 9.45 -29.60 8.99
C VAL A 577 10.23 -28.31 8.79
N LYS A 578 9.71 -27.38 7.97
CA LYS A 578 10.35 -26.09 7.72
C LYS A 578 10.21 -25.15 8.93
N GLY A 579 11.31 -24.57 9.37
CA GLY A 579 11.29 -23.38 10.20
C GLY A 579 10.89 -22.16 9.37
N MET A 580 9.86 -21.44 9.83
CA MET A 580 9.26 -20.36 9.04
C MET A 580 9.57 -19.00 9.68
N LEU A 581 10.23 -18.11 8.94
CA LEU A 581 10.62 -16.76 9.38
C LEU A 581 10.21 -15.72 8.34
N THR A 582 9.97 -14.50 8.82
CA THR A 582 9.85 -13.33 7.94
C THR A 582 11.21 -12.65 7.82
N GLY A 583 11.58 -12.28 6.61
CA GLY A 583 12.86 -11.67 6.31
C GLY A 583 12.94 -10.20 6.71
N PRO A 584 14.18 -9.68 6.83
CA PRO A 584 14.41 -8.33 7.35
C PRO A 584 13.77 -7.23 6.50
N VAL A 585 13.78 -7.34 5.18
CA VAL A 585 13.19 -6.34 4.28
C VAL A 585 11.67 -6.28 4.47
N THR A 586 11.02 -7.43 4.55
CA THR A 586 9.56 -7.52 4.75
C THR A 586 9.14 -6.99 6.12
N ILE A 587 9.94 -7.25 7.17
CA ILE A 587 9.66 -6.69 8.51
C ILE A 587 9.70 -5.16 8.47
N LEU A 588 10.67 -4.56 7.75
CA LEU A 588 10.74 -3.11 7.58
C LEU A 588 9.59 -2.57 6.72
N ALA A 589 9.32 -3.20 5.58
CA ALA A 589 8.31 -2.76 4.62
C ALA A 589 6.92 -2.61 5.25
N TRP A 590 6.58 -3.50 6.19
CA TRP A 590 5.26 -3.51 6.83
C TRP A 590 5.29 -3.01 8.28
N SER A 591 6.28 -2.16 8.59
CA SER A 591 6.42 -1.44 9.87
C SER A 591 6.51 0.06 9.64
N PHE A 592 6.19 0.86 10.65
CA PHE A 592 6.61 2.25 10.72
C PHE A 592 8.03 2.29 11.24
N VAL A 593 8.97 2.61 10.34
CA VAL A 593 10.39 2.51 10.65
C VAL A 593 10.91 3.82 11.24
N ARG A 594 11.91 3.73 12.12
CA ARG A 594 12.64 4.88 12.65
C ARG A 594 13.32 5.67 11.51
N ASP A 595 13.42 6.96 11.70
CA ASP A 595 13.94 7.94 10.72
C ASP A 595 15.24 8.62 11.16
N ASP A 596 15.84 8.18 12.28
CA ASP A 596 17.04 8.78 12.85
C ASP A 596 18.35 8.10 12.40
N GLN A 597 18.25 7.07 11.54
CA GLN A 597 19.38 6.39 10.91
C GLN A 597 18.99 5.84 9.53
N PRO A 598 19.98 5.51 8.65
CA PRO A 598 19.72 4.89 7.36
C PRO A 598 18.92 3.59 7.47
N LEU A 599 18.01 3.36 6.52
CA LEU A 599 17.18 2.15 6.47
C LEU A 599 18.02 0.88 6.39
N ALA A 600 19.14 0.91 5.67
CA ALA A 600 20.10 -0.18 5.57
C ALA A 600 20.67 -0.61 6.94
N ASP A 601 20.96 0.34 7.82
CA ASP A 601 21.48 0.04 9.16
C ASP A 601 20.39 -0.65 10.01
N THR A 602 19.15 -0.19 9.90
CA THR A 602 18.00 -0.81 10.56
C THR A 602 17.74 -2.21 10.02
N ALA A 603 17.86 -2.41 8.70
CA ALA A 603 17.76 -3.72 8.06
C ALA A 603 18.79 -4.72 8.60
N ASN A 604 20.04 -4.29 8.79
CA ASN A 604 21.08 -5.12 9.36
C ASN A 604 20.80 -5.51 10.82
N GLN A 605 20.16 -4.65 11.60
CA GLN A 605 19.76 -4.96 12.98
C GLN A 605 18.67 -6.04 13.02
N VAL A 606 17.63 -5.91 12.18
CA VAL A 606 16.60 -6.94 12.03
C VAL A 606 17.20 -8.24 11.50
N ALA A 607 18.08 -8.16 10.50
CA ALA A 607 18.76 -9.32 9.92
C ALA A 607 19.60 -10.09 10.96
N LEU A 608 20.28 -9.38 11.86
CA LEU A 608 21.02 -10.02 12.98
C LEU A 608 20.09 -10.79 13.92
N ALA A 609 18.92 -10.21 14.24
CA ALA A 609 17.92 -10.87 15.09
C ALA A 609 17.36 -12.15 14.41
N ILE A 610 17.09 -12.09 13.10
CA ILE A 610 16.65 -13.28 12.32
C ILE A 610 17.78 -14.30 12.19
N ARG A 611 19.04 -13.85 12.04
CA ARG A 611 20.20 -14.75 12.02
C ARG A 611 20.33 -15.55 13.33
N ASP A 612 20.13 -14.92 14.46
CA ASP A 612 20.16 -15.61 15.75
C ASP A 612 19.04 -16.67 15.82
N GLU A 613 17.86 -16.41 15.23
CA GLU A 613 16.78 -17.39 15.16
C GLU A 613 17.10 -18.55 14.21
N THR A 614 17.71 -18.30 13.02
CA THR A 614 18.11 -19.36 12.10
C THR A 614 19.15 -20.29 12.71
N VAL A 615 20.09 -19.75 13.48
CA VAL A 615 21.12 -20.53 14.19
C VAL A 615 20.49 -21.39 15.29
N ASP A 616 19.54 -20.86 16.04
CA ASP A 616 18.84 -21.63 17.09
C ASP A 616 17.96 -22.73 16.50
N LEU A 617 17.25 -22.48 15.40
CA LEU A 617 16.51 -23.50 14.67
C LEU A 617 17.40 -24.64 14.19
N GLN A 618 18.55 -24.32 13.58
CA GLN A 618 19.54 -25.31 13.20
C GLN A 618 20.04 -26.12 14.40
N SER A 619 20.35 -25.44 15.51
CA SER A 619 20.82 -26.07 16.74
C SER A 619 19.78 -27.00 17.36
N ALA A 620 18.49 -26.70 17.15
CA ALA A 620 17.37 -27.54 17.52
C ALA A 620 17.12 -28.72 16.55
N GLY A 621 17.97 -28.89 15.51
CA GLY A 621 17.93 -30.00 14.58
C GLY A 621 17.11 -29.76 13.31
N ILE A 622 16.53 -28.56 13.13
CA ILE A 622 15.73 -28.22 11.96
C ILE A 622 16.61 -28.20 10.71
N ALA A 623 16.21 -28.96 9.70
CA ALA A 623 17.00 -29.18 8.49
C ALA A 623 16.69 -28.20 7.36
N VAL A 624 15.50 -27.63 7.34
CA VAL A 624 15.03 -26.66 6.33
C VAL A 624 14.50 -25.43 7.05
N ILE A 625 15.00 -24.25 6.66
CA ILE A 625 14.56 -22.96 7.23
C ILE A 625 14.17 -22.05 6.07
N GLN A 626 12.97 -21.50 6.12
CA GLN A 626 12.47 -20.54 5.13
C GLN A 626 12.45 -19.14 5.73
N VAL A 627 13.05 -18.19 5.01
CA VAL A 627 13.06 -16.75 5.35
C VAL A 627 12.39 -16.01 4.19
N ASP A 628 11.17 -15.56 4.41
CA ASP A 628 10.31 -15.01 3.35
C ASP A 628 10.52 -13.51 3.15
N GLU A 629 10.73 -13.12 1.89
CA GLU A 629 10.87 -11.71 1.48
C GLU A 629 9.81 -11.28 0.43
N PRO A 630 8.51 -11.46 0.73
CA PRO A 630 7.46 -11.05 -0.21
C PRO A 630 7.51 -9.56 -0.55
N ALA A 631 8.04 -8.73 0.35
CA ALA A 631 8.13 -7.29 0.18
C ALA A 631 9.44 -6.80 -0.47
N LEU A 632 10.30 -7.67 -0.96
CA LEU A 632 11.55 -7.25 -1.61
C LEU A 632 11.28 -6.28 -2.77
N ARG A 633 10.32 -6.56 -3.64
CA ARG A 633 9.88 -5.66 -4.71
C ARG A 633 9.09 -4.47 -4.16
N GLU A 634 8.42 -4.64 -3.04
CA GLU A 634 7.50 -3.64 -2.51
C GLU A 634 8.17 -2.36 -2.00
N LEU A 635 9.40 -2.44 -1.52
CA LEU A 635 10.22 -1.28 -1.13
C LEU A 635 11.11 -0.76 -2.25
N LEU A 636 10.98 -1.29 -3.48
CA LEU A 636 11.77 -0.81 -4.60
C LEU A 636 11.50 0.68 -4.82
N PRO A 637 12.54 1.53 -4.82
CA PRO A 637 12.37 2.95 -5.05
C PRO A 637 11.69 3.26 -6.38
N LEU A 638 10.89 4.32 -6.42
CA LEU A 638 10.14 4.75 -7.60
C LEU A 638 11.06 5.18 -8.77
N ARG A 639 12.27 5.67 -8.45
CA ARG A 639 13.28 6.05 -9.44
C ARG A 639 14.28 4.92 -9.63
N ARG A 640 14.51 4.50 -10.86
CA ARG A 640 15.50 3.46 -11.23
C ARG A 640 16.90 3.77 -10.75
N ALA A 641 17.27 5.07 -10.71
CA ALA A 641 18.56 5.51 -10.23
C ALA A 641 18.86 5.06 -8.79
N ASP A 642 17.83 4.92 -7.96
CA ASP A 642 17.95 4.60 -6.53
C ASP A 642 17.82 3.10 -6.26
N GLN A 643 17.34 2.32 -7.24
CA GLN A 643 17.03 0.90 -7.08
C GLN A 643 18.26 0.04 -6.81
N ALA A 644 19.38 0.35 -7.45
CA ALA A 644 20.61 -0.43 -7.29
C ALA A 644 21.16 -0.34 -5.85
N GLU A 645 21.06 0.80 -5.20
CA GLU A 645 21.46 0.95 -3.80
C GLU A 645 20.54 0.19 -2.86
N TYR A 646 19.22 0.31 -3.08
CA TYR A 646 18.23 -0.44 -2.34
C TYR A 646 18.48 -1.95 -2.44
N LEU A 647 18.58 -2.50 -3.66
CA LEU A 647 18.77 -3.94 -3.87
C LEU A 647 20.07 -4.45 -3.24
N ARG A 648 21.13 -3.66 -3.26
CA ARG A 648 22.41 -4.03 -2.65
C ARG A 648 22.27 -4.25 -1.13
N TRP A 649 21.67 -3.32 -0.39
CA TRP A 649 21.51 -3.48 1.06
C TRP A 649 20.42 -4.50 1.40
N ALA A 650 19.34 -4.61 0.63
CA ALA A 650 18.27 -5.56 0.85
C ALA A 650 18.78 -7.02 0.72
N VAL A 651 19.50 -7.31 -0.34
CA VAL A 651 20.19 -8.61 -0.53
C VAL A 651 21.21 -8.85 0.58
N GLY A 652 21.99 -7.82 0.95
CA GLY A 652 22.96 -7.91 2.06
C GLY A 652 22.29 -8.28 3.38
N ALA A 653 21.17 -7.69 3.70
CA ALA A 653 20.39 -7.99 4.92
C ALA A 653 19.86 -9.44 4.93
N PHE A 654 19.32 -9.93 3.80
CA PHE A 654 18.90 -11.33 3.70
C PHE A 654 20.08 -12.29 3.86
N ARG A 655 21.22 -12.03 3.20
CA ARG A 655 22.44 -12.83 3.36
C ARG A 655 22.96 -12.82 4.80
N LEU A 656 22.92 -11.68 5.49
CA LEU A 656 23.25 -11.60 6.90
C LEU A 656 22.33 -12.49 7.74
N ALA A 657 21.02 -12.44 7.52
CA ALA A 657 20.03 -13.24 8.24
C ALA A 657 20.24 -14.75 8.07
N THR A 658 20.77 -15.19 6.93
CA THR A 658 20.93 -16.62 6.58
C THR A 658 22.35 -17.15 6.71
N SER A 659 23.36 -16.28 6.94
CA SER A 659 24.79 -16.63 6.95
C SER A 659 25.23 -17.45 8.16
N GLY A 660 24.40 -17.62 9.18
CA GLY A 660 24.79 -18.28 10.45
C GLY A 660 24.69 -19.80 10.44
N VAL A 661 24.07 -20.40 9.42
CA VAL A 661 23.81 -21.83 9.35
C VAL A 661 24.84 -22.59 8.52
N SER A 662 25.00 -23.89 8.80
CA SER A 662 25.91 -24.76 8.07
C SER A 662 25.39 -25.10 6.66
N ASP A 663 26.28 -25.62 5.82
CA ASP A 663 25.94 -26.05 4.44
C ASP A 663 24.85 -27.13 4.41
N ALA A 664 24.75 -27.98 5.42
CA ALA A 664 23.75 -29.02 5.51
C ALA A 664 22.34 -28.53 5.90
N THR A 665 22.19 -27.29 6.29
CA THR A 665 20.88 -26.66 6.53
C THR A 665 20.41 -25.94 5.27
N GLN A 666 19.27 -26.34 4.74
CA GLN A 666 18.73 -25.80 3.50
C GLN A 666 17.94 -24.50 3.81
N ILE A 667 18.29 -23.43 3.13
CA ILE A 667 17.59 -22.12 3.21
C ILE A 667 16.64 -21.98 2.04
N HIS A 668 15.36 -21.81 2.36
CA HIS A 668 14.33 -21.41 1.43
C HIS A 668 14.02 -19.92 1.55
N THR A 669 13.48 -19.35 0.48
CA THR A 669 12.81 -18.06 0.49
C THR A 669 11.53 -18.13 -0.34
N HIS A 670 10.60 -17.22 -0.06
CA HIS A 670 9.38 -17.06 -0.86
C HIS A 670 9.22 -15.59 -1.26
N LEU A 671 8.86 -15.38 -2.51
CA LEU A 671 8.63 -14.08 -3.11
C LEU A 671 7.23 -14.09 -3.73
N CYS A 672 6.38 -13.14 -3.31
CA CYS A 672 5.07 -12.91 -3.92
C CYS A 672 5.21 -12.05 -5.19
N TYR A 673 4.23 -12.16 -6.08
CA TYR A 673 4.10 -11.43 -7.36
C TYR A 673 4.92 -11.98 -8.53
N SER A 674 4.31 -11.95 -9.73
CA SER A 674 4.82 -12.58 -10.95
C SER A 674 5.68 -11.68 -11.86
N GLU A 675 5.77 -10.37 -11.58
CA GLU A 675 6.56 -9.44 -12.39
C GLU A 675 7.94 -9.21 -11.78
N PHE A 676 8.87 -10.12 -12.04
CA PHE A 676 10.20 -10.10 -11.44
C PHE A 676 11.28 -9.41 -12.29
N GLY A 677 10.97 -8.95 -13.52
CA GLY A 677 11.96 -8.43 -14.46
C GLY A 677 12.94 -7.40 -13.88
N GLU A 678 12.47 -6.51 -13.00
CA GLU A 678 13.32 -5.47 -12.37
C GLU A 678 14.19 -6.01 -11.23
N VAL A 679 13.80 -7.10 -10.56
CA VAL A 679 14.45 -7.64 -9.36
C VAL A 679 15.06 -9.03 -9.56
N ILE A 680 14.98 -9.60 -10.77
CA ILE A 680 15.38 -10.99 -11.04
C ILE A 680 16.86 -11.25 -10.69
N GLY A 681 17.75 -10.29 -10.95
CA GLY A 681 19.16 -10.37 -10.56
C GLY A 681 19.34 -10.40 -9.04
N ALA A 682 18.60 -9.56 -8.32
CA ALA A 682 18.62 -9.52 -6.86
C ALA A 682 18.10 -10.83 -6.25
N ILE A 683 17.09 -11.47 -6.87
CA ILE A 683 16.58 -12.77 -6.44
C ILE A 683 17.69 -13.83 -6.51
N ALA A 684 18.47 -13.87 -7.57
CA ALA A 684 19.64 -14.74 -7.65
C ALA A 684 20.69 -14.39 -6.59
N ASP A 685 20.89 -13.12 -6.35
CA ASP A 685 21.85 -12.61 -5.38
C ASP A 685 21.44 -12.85 -3.91
N LEU A 686 20.19 -13.15 -3.58
CA LEU A 686 19.79 -13.62 -2.25
C LEU A 686 20.58 -14.88 -1.86
N ASP A 687 20.94 -15.73 -2.84
CA ASP A 687 21.67 -16.98 -2.65
C ASP A 687 20.94 -17.99 -1.74
N ALA A 688 19.60 -17.99 -1.77
CA ALA A 688 18.79 -19.02 -1.13
C ALA A 688 18.96 -20.35 -1.86
N ASP A 689 18.97 -21.48 -1.13
CA ASP A 689 19.11 -22.81 -1.75
C ASP A 689 17.88 -23.18 -2.59
N VAL A 690 16.69 -22.71 -2.18
CA VAL A 690 15.42 -22.86 -2.92
C VAL A 690 14.63 -21.55 -2.85
N THR A 691 14.17 -21.09 -4.01
CA THR A 691 13.30 -19.92 -4.13
C THR A 691 11.93 -20.32 -4.64
N SER A 692 10.88 -20.12 -3.84
CA SER A 692 9.49 -20.28 -4.29
C SER A 692 8.91 -18.97 -4.78
N ILE A 693 8.17 -19.03 -5.89
CA ILE A 693 7.63 -17.86 -6.61
C ILE A 693 6.21 -18.13 -7.08
N GLU A 694 5.39 -17.10 -7.19
CA GLU A 694 4.07 -17.19 -7.82
C GLU A 694 4.24 -17.37 -9.34
N ALA A 695 3.65 -18.42 -9.91
CA ALA A 695 3.79 -18.75 -11.33
C ALA A 695 2.51 -19.33 -11.95
N ALA A 696 1.48 -19.67 -11.16
CA ALA A 696 0.27 -20.30 -11.68
C ALA A 696 -0.50 -19.39 -12.65
N ARG A 697 -0.54 -18.08 -12.41
CA ARG A 697 -1.23 -17.11 -13.30
C ARG A 697 -0.44 -16.74 -14.54
N SER A 698 0.89 -16.65 -14.44
CA SER A 698 1.79 -16.31 -15.54
C SER A 698 2.17 -17.51 -16.41
N HIS A 699 1.56 -18.68 -16.20
CA HIS A 699 1.86 -19.88 -16.95
C HIS A 699 3.36 -20.21 -17.04
N MET A 700 4.10 -19.99 -15.94
CA MET A 700 5.54 -20.29 -15.80
C MET A 700 6.50 -19.35 -16.56
N GLU A 701 6.05 -18.22 -17.12
CA GLU A 701 6.90 -17.27 -17.88
C GLU A 701 8.14 -16.82 -17.09
N VAL A 702 8.01 -16.66 -15.77
CA VAL A 702 9.12 -16.24 -14.87
C VAL A 702 10.33 -17.18 -14.92
N LEU A 703 10.14 -18.45 -15.32
CA LEU A 703 11.23 -19.43 -15.41
C LEU A 703 12.18 -19.14 -16.59
N ASP A 704 11.67 -18.56 -17.67
CA ASP A 704 12.49 -18.14 -18.80
C ASP A 704 13.42 -16.99 -18.41
N ASP A 705 12.92 -16.04 -17.61
CA ASP A 705 13.71 -14.93 -17.07
C ASP A 705 14.81 -15.43 -16.11
N LEU A 706 14.50 -16.39 -15.23
CA LEU A 706 15.50 -17.02 -14.35
C LEU A 706 16.56 -17.75 -15.13
N ASN A 707 16.21 -18.44 -16.21
CA ASN A 707 17.17 -19.10 -17.09
C ASN A 707 18.08 -18.11 -17.82
N ALA A 708 17.50 -16.98 -18.28
CA ALA A 708 18.26 -15.96 -19.01
C ALA A 708 19.42 -15.40 -18.16
N ILE A 709 19.26 -15.32 -16.83
CA ILE A 709 20.32 -14.87 -15.91
C ILE A 709 21.21 -16.00 -15.38
N GLY A 710 20.97 -17.27 -15.80
CA GLY A 710 21.76 -18.42 -15.36
C GLY A 710 21.49 -18.86 -13.92
N PHE A 711 20.26 -18.64 -13.40
CA PHE A 711 19.88 -19.04 -12.04
C PHE A 711 20.11 -20.53 -11.82
N ALA A 712 20.94 -20.89 -10.83
CA ALA A 712 21.42 -22.27 -10.64
C ALA A 712 20.83 -22.99 -9.42
N ASN A 713 20.16 -22.30 -8.51
CA ASN A 713 19.58 -22.84 -7.28
C ASN A 713 18.23 -23.53 -7.53
N GLY A 714 17.65 -24.13 -6.50
CA GLY A 714 16.34 -24.74 -6.56
C GLY A 714 15.24 -23.67 -6.76
N VAL A 715 14.20 -24.02 -7.51
CA VAL A 715 13.05 -23.14 -7.74
C VAL A 715 11.74 -23.91 -7.55
N GLY A 716 10.81 -23.30 -6.83
CA GLY A 716 9.44 -23.79 -6.63
C GLY A 716 8.43 -22.85 -7.27
N PRO A 717 8.15 -22.98 -8.58
CA PRO A 717 7.07 -22.22 -9.19
C PRO A 717 5.73 -22.74 -8.68
N GLY A 718 4.84 -21.84 -8.25
CA GLY A 718 3.52 -22.24 -7.79
C GLY A 718 2.68 -22.88 -8.88
N VAL A 719 2.01 -23.98 -8.54
CA VAL A 719 1.10 -24.72 -9.46
C VAL A 719 -0.37 -24.62 -9.03
N TYR A 720 -0.63 -23.86 -7.96
CA TYR A 720 -1.96 -23.66 -7.38
C TYR A 720 -2.14 -22.18 -7.03
N ASP A 721 -3.01 -21.48 -7.77
CA ASP A 721 -3.41 -20.10 -7.46
C ASP A 721 -4.30 -20.05 -6.21
N ILE A 722 -3.74 -19.58 -5.11
CA ILE A 722 -4.45 -19.46 -3.83
C ILE A 722 -5.43 -18.28 -3.78
N HIS A 723 -5.41 -17.38 -4.75
CA HIS A 723 -6.30 -16.23 -4.81
C HIS A 723 -7.67 -16.59 -5.41
N SER A 724 -7.76 -17.73 -6.12
CA SER A 724 -9.00 -18.28 -6.65
C SER A 724 -9.60 -19.34 -5.71
N PRO A 725 -10.93 -19.38 -5.49
CA PRO A 725 -11.58 -20.46 -4.75
C PRO A 725 -11.63 -21.78 -5.54
N ARG A 726 -11.27 -21.76 -6.82
CA ARG A 726 -11.27 -22.96 -7.68
C ARG A 726 -10.22 -23.96 -7.20
N VAL A 727 -10.59 -25.22 -7.16
CA VAL A 727 -9.67 -26.34 -6.96
C VAL A 727 -9.18 -26.81 -8.33
N PRO A 728 -7.89 -26.61 -8.70
CA PRO A 728 -7.36 -27.10 -9.97
C PRO A 728 -7.29 -28.64 -9.99
N SER A 729 -7.43 -29.23 -11.17
CA SER A 729 -7.29 -30.68 -11.32
C SER A 729 -5.81 -31.13 -11.23
N ALA A 730 -5.57 -32.39 -10.95
CA ALA A 730 -4.21 -32.94 -10.96
C ALA A 730 -3.56 -32.84 -12.35
N GLU A 731 -4.35 -33.00 -13.43
CA GLU A 731 -3.87 -32.88 -14.82
C GLU A 731 -3.39 -31.46 -15.13
N GLU A 732 -4.17 -30.41 -14.76
CA GLU A 732 -3.75 -29.00 -14.93
C GLU A 732 -2.43 -28.70 -14.20
N MET A 733 -2.29 -29.21 -12.98
CA MET A 733 -1.05 -29.04 -12.20
C MET A 733 0.11 -29.82 -12.80
N ALA A 734 -0.14 -31.05 -13.33
CA ALA A 734 0.87 -31.84 -14.01
C ALA A 734 1.35 -31.17 -15.30
N ASP A 735 0.44 -30.53 -16.06
CA ASP A 735 0.81 -29.77 -17.26
C ASP A 735 1.67 -28.54 -16.90
N SER A 736 1.36 -27.85 -15.81
CA SER A 736 2.20 -26.77 -15.27
C SER A 736 3.60 -27.27 -14.90
N LEU A 737 3.70 -28.45 -14.25
CA LEU A 737 5.00 -29.07 -13.91
C LEU A 737 5.78 -29.49 -15.16
N ARG A 738 5.11 -30.07 -16.16
CA ARG A 738 5.75 -30.40 -17.45
C ARG A 738 6.23 -29.16 -18.18
N ALA A 739 5.48 -28.03 -18.07
CA ALA A 739 5.94 -26.74 -18.58
C ALA A 739 7.19 -26.26 -17.85
N ALA A 740 7.21 -26.33 -16.51
CA ALA A 740 8.36 -25.96 -15.70
C ALA A 740 9.60 -26.84 -15.99
N LEU A 741 9.43 -28.15 -16.23
CA LEU A 741 10.51 -29.08 -16.60
C LEU A 741 11.18 -28.77 -17.94
N ARG A 742 10.55 -28.02 -18.83
CA ARG A 742 11.21 -27.54 -20.06
C ARG A 742 12.27 -26.45 -19.76
N ALA A 743 12.09 -25.73 -18.68
CA ALA A 743 12.98 -24.65 -18.28
C ALA A 743 13.95 -25.05 -17.16
N VAL A 744 13.54 -25.93 -16.24
CA VAL A 744 14.31 -26.26 -15.02
C VAL A 744 14.47 -27.79 -14.89
N PRO A 745 15.71 -28.29 -14.67
CA PRO A 745 15.94 -29.71 -14.41
C PRO A 745 15.18 -30.23 -13.18
N ALA A 746 14.73 -31.51 -13.24
CA ALA A 746 13.89 -32.11 -12.20
C ALA A 746 14.51 -32.06 -10.78
N GLU A 747 15.82 -32.20 -10.68
CA GLU A 747 16.57 -32.14 -9.40
C GLU A 747 16.63 -30.75 -8.78
N ARG A 748 16.20 -29.70 -9.49
CA ARG A 748 16.12 -28.33 -9.01
C ARG A 748 14.68 -27.84 -8.83
N LEU A 749 13.71 -28.57 -9.38
CA LEU A 749 12.32 -28.17 -9.39
C LEU A 749 11.60 -28.66 -8.13
N TRP A 750 10.95 -27.72 -7.42
CA TRP A 750 10.08 -27.98 -6.27
C TRP A 750 8.61 -27.81 -6.66
N VAL A 751 7.71 -28.44 -5.91
CA VAL A 751 6.26 -28.38 -6.15
C VAL A 751 5.57 -27.77 -4.94
N ASN A 752 4.96 -26.61 -5.13
CA ASN A 752 4.30 -25.84 -4.08
C ASN A 752 3.13 -25.02 -4.63
N PRO A 753 2.20 -24.54 -3.76
CA PRO A 753 1.22 -23.51 -4.15
C PRO A 753 1.91 -22.15 -4.37
N ASP A 754 1.19 -21.22 -5.01
CA ASP A 754 1.70 -19.86 -5.26
C ASP A 754 2.10 -19.13 -3.99
N CYS A 755 1.30 -19.21 -2.94
CA CYS A 755 1.53 -18.50 -1.68
C CYS A 755 0.96 -19.28 -0.49
N GLY A 756 0.97 -18.67 0.71
CA GLY A 756 0.40 -19.22 1.93
C GLY A 756 -1.11 -19.44 1.87
N LEU A 757 -1.62 -20.48 2.51
CA LEU A 757 -3.01 -20.96 2.40
C LEU A 757 -3.99 -20.28 3.39
N LYS A 758 -3.55 -19.29 4.13
CA LYS A 758 -4.27 -18.67 5.25
C LYS A 758 -5.68 -18.17 4.91
N THR A 759 -5.90 -17.73 3.67
CA THR A 759 -7.15 -17.11 3.22
C THR A 759 -8.17 -18.09 2.66
N ARG A 760 -7.78 -19.35 2.45
CA ARG A 760 -8.62 -20.43 1.90
C ARG A 760 -9.37 -21.16 3.00
N ASN A 761 -10.39 -21.93 2.63
CA ASN A 761 -11.02 -22.86 3.55
C ASN A 761 -10.30 -24.22 3.57
N VAL A 762 -10.55 -25.02 4.60
CA VAL A 762 -9.83 -26.30 4.82
C VAL A 762 -10.14 -27.32 3.73
N ASP A 763 -11.39 -27.36 3.23
CA ASP A 763 -11.80 -28.34 2.21
C ASP A 763 -11.15 -28.04 0.86
N GLU A 764 -11.13 -26.75 0.44
CA GLU A 764 -10.45 -26.31 -0.78
C GLU A 764 -8.95 -26.63 -0.72
N VAL A 765 -8.31 -26.32 0.42
CA VAL A 765 -6.88 -26.59 0.63
C VAL A 765 -6.61 -28.10 0.56
N THR A 766 -7.42 -28.90 1.25
CA THR A 766 -7.24 -30.37 1.25
C THR A 766 -7.34 -30.96 -0.15
N ALA A 767 -8.35 -30.56 -0.92
CA ALA A 767 -8.54 -31.03 -2.29
C ALA A 767 -7.42 -30.57 -3.23
N SER A 768 -7.02 -29.28 -3.14
CA SER A 768 -5.95 -28.74 -4.00
C SER A 768 -4.59 -29.37 -3.71
N LEU A 769 -4.23 -29.55 -2.43
CA LEU A 769 -2.97 -30.21 -2.07
C LEU A 769 -2.97 -31.70 -2.43
N HIS A 770 -4.12 -32.37 -2.34
CA HIS A 770 -4.24 -33.77 -2.83
C HIS A 770 -3.92 -33.83 -4.33
N ASN A 771 -4.52 -32.96 -5.14
CA ASN A 771 -4.27 -32.90 -6.58
C ASN A 771 -2.82 -32.49 -6.89
N MET A 772 -2.22 -31.59 -6.14
CA MET A 772 -0.82 -31.17 -6.28
C MET A 772 0.15 -32.34 -6.05
N VAL A 773 -0.06 -33.16 -4.99
CA VAL A 773 0.76 -34.32 -4.71
C VAL A 773 0.54 -35.41 -5.75
N ALA A 774 -0.69 -35.62 -6.23
CA ALA A 774 -0.99 -36.55 -7.31
C ALA A 774 -0.26 -36.15 -8.60
N ALA A 775 -0.31 -34.88 -8.99
CA ALA A 775 0.40 -34.36 -10.15
C ALA A 775 1.93 -34.55 -10.04
N ALA A 776 2.51 -34.24 -8.88
CA ALA A 776 3.94 -34.47 -8.64
C ALA A 776 4.33 -35.94 -8.78
N ARG A 777 3.52 -36.87 -8.26
CA ARG A 777 3.75 -38.31 -8.39
C ARG A 777 3.64 -38.77 -9.83
N GLU A 778 2.66 -38.31 -10.58
CA GLU A 778 2.48 -38.62 -12.01
C GLU A 778 3.71 -38.18 -12.81
N VAL A 779 4.15 -36.93 -12.63
CA VAL A 779 5.30 -36.37 -13.37
C VAL A 779 6.62 -37.04 -12.97
N ARG A 780 6.76 -37.50 -11.72
CA ARG A 780 7.92 -38.32 -11.28
C ARG A 780 7.98 -39.70 -11.95
N ALA A 781 6.82 -40.26 -12.28
CA ALA A 781 6.73 -41.61 -12.84
C ALA A 781 6.91 -41.67 -14.37
N GLY A 782 6.71 -40.59 -15.08
CA GLY A 782 6.84 -40.44 -16.53
C GLY A 782 8.14 -39.79 -16.94
#